data_715010573810d8360cc15d921fb75f67
#
_entry.id   715010573810d8360cc15d921fb75f67
#
_cell.length_a   1.000
_cell.length_b   1.000
_cell.length_c   1.000
_cell.angle_alpha   90.00
_cell.angle_beta   90.00
_cell.angle_gamma   90.00
#
_symmetry.space_group_name_H-M   'P 1'
#
loop_
_entity.id
_entity.type
_entity.pdbx_description
1 polymer ?
#
loop_
_entity_poly.entity_id
_entity_poly.type
_entity_poly.pdbx_seq_one_letter_code
_entity_poly.pdbx_strand_id
1 'polypeptide(L)'
;MAHLEGYVSHIRFHNEENGYTVMEIETTHGDEVLVGNFHYINEGEYICAEGEYVDHPAHGPQYRMTSYTVKEPEDKAAMERYLASGAIKGMGPALAARVIKKFKGNTFDIIESEPERLAEVKGISLKKAMDIAVQFQEKQEMRHAMMFLSEYGITSRFAVRIFEEYGNKMYDILKTNPYKLAEDITGIGFRAADAIAAKAGIAPDSDFRVCAAILYSLQQAALSGHVYLPKDVLCRSAGQLLSMAPEFIEDHLMELVLDKKLMIRTIGEEEHVYLSSYYFMELNTSRMLLNLDLHFPMEKGKYGRRISELEESMDFQLDLLQKQAVEEALTKGVVVVTGGPGTGKTTTINLMIRCFEMEKMDIVLAAPTGRAAKRMTEATGYEAKTIHRLLEVSGGIEDGDSSHFEKNEDNPIEADAVILDEMSMVDIHLMYSLLKAIVPGTRLILVGDSNQLPSVGPGNVLKDIIDSKAFSVVRLFKIYRQAESSHIVLNAHKINAGELITLDNKNKDFFFFEKKDVRSVMGALVYLVKTRLPEYIGASPFEIQVLTPMRKGELGVEHLNEVLQYYLNPASESKKEKEGRTGVFREGDKVMQVKNNYKLEWKITNAKGFSIEEGLGVFNGDMGIIKQINTYSERITVVFDENREAEYPFSSLDELELAYAITIHKSQGSEYPAVVLPLLSGPPILCNRNLLYTAITRAQKCVAIAGRQSMVEQMIHNETEQKRYSGLNDCLKEGL
;
A
#
# COMPACT_ATOMS: atom_id res chain seq x y z
N MET A 1 -1.58 41.11 10.44
CA MET A 1 -1.67 40.48 9.12
C MET A 1 -1.79 41.59 8.11
N ALA A 2 -1.01 41.58 7.08
CA ALA A 2 -1.13 42.51 5.98
C ALA A 2 -2.28 42.06 5.07
N HIS A 3 -2.92 42.98 4.40
CA HIS A 3 -3.99 42.73 3.43
C HIS A 3 -3.45 43.11 2.05
N LEU A 4 -3.54 42.17 1.09
CA LEU A 4 -3.13 42.37 -0.27
C LEU A 4 -4.31 42.12 -1.19
N GLU A 5 -4.59 43.06 -2.09
CA GLU A 5 -5.64 42.91 -3.07
C GLU A 5 -5.18 43.35 -4.47
N GLY A 6 -5.65 42.66 -5.49
CA GLY A 6 -5.27 42.95 -6.87
C GLY A 6 -5.74 41.90 -7.84
N TYR A 7 -5.45 42.15 -9.14
CA TYR A 7 -5.76 41.20 -10.21
C TYR A 7 -4.59 40.24 -10.45
N VAL A 8 -4.87 38.94 -10.63
CA VAL A 8 -3.88 37.95 -11.06
C VAL A 8 -3.42 38.29 -12.49
N SER A 9 -2.19 38.79 -12.60
CA SER A 9 -1.63 39.14 -13.90
C SER A 9 -1.03 37.92 -14.61
N HIS A 10 -0.34 37.07 -13.87
CA HIS A 10 0.28 35.87 -14.43
C HIS A 10 0.53 34.80 -13.37
N ILE A 11 0.25 33.53 -13.71
CA ILE A 11 0.55 32.37 -12.88
C ILE A 11 1.91 31.79 -13.32
N ARG A 12 2.97 32.04 -12.53
CA ARG A 12 4.32 31.56 -12.81
C ARG A 12 4.48 30.07 -12.60
N PHE A 13 3.80 29.54 -11.57
CA PHE A 13 3.84 28.12 -11.20
C PHE A 13 2.57 27.72 -10.50
N HIS A 14 2.04 26.57 -10.84
CA HIS A 14 0.89 25.95 -10.16
C HIS A 14 1.12 24.45 -10.07
N ASN A 15 0.97 23.91 -8.85
CA ASN A 15 1.02 22.48 -8.60
C ASN A 15 -0.40 21.95 -8.39
N GLU A 16 -0.91 21.18 -9.32
CA GLU A 16 -2.27 20.64 -9.32
C GLU A 16 -2.55 19.71 -8.13
N GLU A 17 -1.53 19.01 -7.59
CA GLU A 17 -1.72 18.06 -6.49
C GLU A 17 -1.96 18.73 -5.13
N ASN A 18 -1.19 19.77 -4.81
CA ASN A 18 -1.26 20.43 -3.51
C ASN A 18 -1.78 21.88 -3.58
N GLY A 19 -2.04 22.38 -4.77
CA GLY A 19 -2.53 23.74 -5.02
C GLY A 19 -1.48 24.83 -4.81
N TYR A 20 -0.21 24.50 -4.53
CA TYR A 20 0.84 25.51 -4.32
C TYR A 20 1.04 26.30 -5.60
N THR A 21 0.84 27.60 -5.49
CA THR A 21 0.87 28.52 -6.64
C THR A 21 1.79 29.70 -6.32
N VAL A 22 2.55 30.08 -7.32
CA VAL A 22 3.34 31.32 -7.36
C VAL A 22 2.78 32.17 -8.48
N MET A 23 2.22 33.33 -8.15
CA MET A 23 1.59 34.21 -9.13
C MET A 23 1.99 35.65 -8.94
N GLU A 24 1.85 36.42 -10.00
CA GLU A 24 1.99 37.86 -10.00
C GLU A 24 0.62 38.50 -9.85
N ILE A 25 0.52 39.50 -8.96
CA ILE A 25 -0.70 40.27 -8.72
C ILE A 25 -0.42 41.71 -9.05
N GLU A 26 -1.23 42.29 -9.92
CA GLU A 26 -1.26 43.71 -10.19
C GLU A 26 -2.07 44.43 -9.11
N THR A 27 -1.41 45.15 -8.23
CA THR A 27 -2.01 45.91 -7.14
C THR A 27 -2.06 47.42 -7.47
N THR A 28 -2.71 48.22 -6.65
CA THR A 28 -2.69 49.69 -6.77
C THR A 28 -1.32 50.29 -6.54
N HIS A 29 -0.37 49.51 -5.96
CA HIS A 29 0.97 49.96 -5.60
C HIS A 29 2.06 49.36 -6.52
N GLY A 30 1.69 48.51 -7.49
CA GLY A 30 2.58 47.83 -8.42
C GLY A 30 2.40 46.33 -8.39
N ASP A 31 3.23 45.63 -9.17
CA ASP A 31 3.20 44.15 -9.26
C ASP A 31 3.85 43.53 -8.05
N GLU A 32 3.17 42.58 -7.42
CA GLU A 32 3.66 41.83 -6.28
C GLU A 32 3.58 40.33 -6.53
N VAL A 33 4.49 39.55 -5.91
CA VAL A 33 4.50 38.09 -6.00
C VAL A 33 3.75 37.50 -4.83
N LEU A 34 2.63 36.85 -5.10
CA LEU A 34 1.81 36.14 -4.12
C LEU A 34 2.13 34.63 -4.18
N VAL A 35 2.37 34.04 -3.01
CA VAL A 35 2.63 32.59 -2.88
C VAL A 35 1.68 31.98 -1.84
N GLY A 36 1.15 30.81 -2.17
CA GLY A 36 0.24 30.08 -1.27
C GLY A 36 -0.42 28.90 -1.95
N ASN A 37 -1.36 28.27 -1.28
CA ASN A 37 -2.09 27.13 -1.82
C ASN A 37 -3.42 27.59 -2.42
N PHE A 38 -3.48 27.60 -3.75
CA PHE A 38 -4.66 27.95 -4.53
C PHE A 38 -5.05 26.73 -5.38
N HIS A 39 -6.17 26.13 -5.09
CA HIS A 39 -6.58 24.94 -5.85
C HIS A 39 -7.38 25.28 -7.11
N TYR A 40 -7.95 26.48 -7.14
CA TYR A 40 -8.71 26.96 -8.29
C TYR A 40 -8.53 28.48 -8.44
N ILE A 41 -7.67 28.89 -9.33
CA ILE A 41 -7.36 30.29 -9.61
C ILE A 41 -7.01 30.46 -11.09
N ASN A 42 -7.46 31.56 -11.70
CA ASN A 42 -7.17 31.88 -13.08
C ASN A 42 -6.60 33.29 -13.21
N GLU A 43 -5.83 33.51 -14.27
CA GLU A 43 -5.38 34.84 -14.61
C GLU A 43 -6.57 35.76 -14.90
N GLY A 44 -6.50 37.02 -14.46
CA GLY A 44 -7.55 38.00 -14.58
C GLY A 44 -8.57 38.01 -13.41
N GLU A 45 -8.53 37.09 -12.49
CA GLU A 45 -9.38 37.11 -11.28
C GLU A 45 -8.88 38.16 -10.27
N TYR A 46 -9.81 38.76 -9.51
CA TYR A 46 -9.51 39.70 -8.44
C TYR A 46 -9.38 38.93 -7.12
N ILE A 47 -8.21 39.03 -6.49
CA ILE A 47 -7.92 38.38 -5.23
C ILE A 47 -7.85 39.41 -4.10
N CYS A 48 -8.43 39.03 -2.95
CA CYS A 48 -8.20 39.65 -1.66
C CYS A 48 -7.54 38.59 -0.79
N ALA A 49 -6.27 38.77 -0.44
CA ALA A 49 -5.46 37.82 0.34
C ALA A 49 -5.04 38.44 1.68
N GLU A 50 -5.07 37.62 2.74
CA GLU A 50 -4.50 37.93 4.03
C GLU A 50 -3.21 37.13 4.23
N GLY A 51 -2.15 37.74 4.73
CA GLY A 51 -0.88 37.07 4.90
C GLY A 51 0.22 37.96 5.46
N GLU A 52 1.43 37.62 5.12
CA GLU A 52 2.65 38.32 5.55
C GLU A 52 3.69 38.39 4.43
N TYR A 53 4.48 39.46 4.43
CA TYR A 53 5.63 39.56 3.55
C TYR A 53 6.78 38.69 4.07
N VAL A 54 7.37 37.87 3.20
CA VAL A 54 8.48 36.97 3.50
C VAL A 54 9.56 37.20 2.47
N ASP A 55 10.80 37.31 2.89
CA ASP A 55 11.94 37.41 1.99
C ASP A 55 12.49 35.99 1.69
N HIS A 56 12.31 35.56 0.43
CA HIS A 56 12.77 34.23 0.02
C HIS A 56 14.24 34.29 -0.44
N PRO A 57 15.14 33.43 0.09
CA PRO A 57 16.58 33.53 -0.17
C PRO A 57 16.98 33.50 -1.65
N ALA A 58 16.20 32.83 -2.52
CA ALA A 58 16.48 32.69 -3.94
C ALA A 58 15.57 33.53 -4.85
N HIS A 59 14.41 34.01 -4.36
CA HIS A 59 13.38 34.64 -5.21
C HIS A 59 13.00 36.07 -4.75
N GLY A 60 13.64 36.55 -3.68
CA GLY A 60 13.37 37.91 -3.14
C GLY A 60 12.06 38.02 -2.36
N PRO A 61 11.54 39.24 -2.17
CA PRO A 61 10.35 39.49 -1.38
C PRO A 61 9.10 38.89 -2.04
N GLN A 62 8.32 38.18 -1.23
CA GLN A 62 7.08 37.51 -1.64
C GLN A 62 6.01 37.74 -0.57
N TYR A 63 4.78 37.81 -0.97
CA TYR A 63 3.64 37.81 -0.05
C TYR A 63 3.14 36.38 0.15
N ARG A 64 3.32 35.83 1.35
CA ARG A 64 2.83 34.50 1.73
C ARG A 64 1.41 34.62 2.27
N MET A 65 0.49 34.03 1.56
CA MET A 65 -0.92 34.02 1.89
C MET A 65 -1.25 32.99 2.99
N THR A 66 -2.17 33.36 3.86
CA THR A 66 -2.80 32.47 4.85
C THR A 66 -4.27 32.18 4.52
N SER A 67 -4.99 33.18 3.97
CA SER A 67 -6.37 33.06 3.51
C SER A 67 -6.60 33.97 2.31
N TYR A 68 -7.58 33.62 1.47
CA TYR A 68 -7.95 34.43 0.31
C TYR A 68 -9.43 34.33 -0.03
N THR A 69 -9.94 35.37 -0.71
CA THR A 69 -11.21 35.37 -1.39
C THR A 69 -11.02 35.83 -2.82
N VAL A 70 -11.76 35.24 -3.75
CA VAL A 70 -11.72 35.60 -5.16
C VAL A 70 -13.03 36.29 -5.52
N LYS A 71 -12.94 37.40 -6.22
CA LYS A 71 -14.10 38.13 -6.77
C LYS A 71 -14.05 38.09 -8.29
N GLU A 72 -15.23 38.20 -8.90
CA GLU A 72 -15.30 38.34 -10.36
C GLU A 72 -14.70 39.68 -10.80
N PRO A 73 -14.03 39.70 -11.96
CA PRO A 73 -13.45 40.90 -12.48
C PRO A 73 -14.56 41.89 -12.90
N GLU A 74 -14.54 43.10 -12.36
CA GLU A 74 -15.52 44.16 -12.63
C GLU A 74 -15.06 45.12 -13.75
N ASP A 75 -13.73 45.25 -13.94
CA ASP A 75 -13.19 46.12 -14.98
C ASP A 75 -12.96 45.38 -16.33
N LYS A 76 -13.00 46.15 -17.43
CA LYS A 76 -12.93 45.60 -18.80
C LYS A 76 -11.62 44.89 -19.10
N ALA A 77 -10.50 45.37 -18.56
CA ALA A 77 -9.18 44.80 -18.83
C ALA A 77 -9.04 43.47 -18.11
N ALA A 78 -9.55 43.35 -16.88
CA ALA A 78 -9.60 42.13 -16.11
C ALA A 78 -10.55 41.09 -16.71
N MET A 79 -11.73 41.50 -17.16
CA MET A 79 -12.66 40.64 -17.91
C MET A 79 -12.03 40.08 -19.19
N GLU A 80 -11.28 40.90 -19.91
CA GLU A 80 -10.56 40.48 -21.12
C GLU A 80 -9.48 39.41 -20.75
N ARG A 81 -8.66 39.68 -19.74
CA ARG A 81 -7.65 38.75 -19.24
C ARG A 81 -8.26 37.41 -18.79
N TYR A 82 -9.33 37.47 -18.02
CA TYR A 82 -10.06 36.29 -17.56
C TYR A 82 -10.56 35.44 -18.73
N LEU A 83 -11.21 36.04 -19.72
CA LEU A 83 -11.69 35.32 -20.91
C LEU A 83 -10.54 34.79 -21.79
N ALA A 84 -9.39 35.47 -21.78
CA ALA A 84 -8.22 35.15 -22.58
C ALA A 84 -7.26 34.11 -21.93
N SER A 85 -7.39 33.87 -20.61
CA SER A 85 -6.48 33.06 -19.80
C SER A 85 -6.45 31.58 -20.17
N GLY A 86 -7.33 31.11 -21.06
CA GLY A 86 -7.53 29.68 -21.34
C GLY A 86 -8.58 29.05 -20.44
N ALA A 87 -9.10 29.76 -19.46
CA ALA A 87 -10.19 29.30 -18.60
C ALA A 87 -11.40 28.78 -19.38
N ILE A 88 -11.67 29.38 -20.54
CA ILE A 88 -12.76 28.98 -21.45
C ILE A 88 -12.13 28.49 -22.76
N LYS A 89 -12.27 27.21 -23.06
CA LYS A 89 -11.72 26.61 -24.28
C LYS A 89 -12.31 27.26 -25.53
N GLY A 90 -11.43 27.72 -26.40
CA GLY A 90 -11.82 28.37 -27.64
C GLY A 90 -11.99 29.90 -27.56
N MET A 91 -11.80 30.52 -26.40
CA MET A 91 -11.78 31.96 -26.18
C MET A 91 -10.34 32.43 -26.05
N GLY A 92 -9.62 32.61 -27.18
CA GLY A 92 -8.27 33.14 -27.15
C GLY A 92 -8.24 34.68 -27.06
N PRO A 93 -7.04 35.31 -26.78
CA PRO A 93 -6.92 36.76 -26.52
C PRO A 93 -7.57 37.65 -27.57
N ALA A 94 -7.36 37.36 -28.86
CA ALA A 94 -7.95 38.16 -29.93
C ALA A 94 -9.48 38.06 -30.02
N LEU A 95 -10.06 36.98 -29.50
CA LEU A 95 -11.51 36.81 -29.48
C LEU A 95 -12.11 37.47 -28.23
N ALA A 96 -11.48 37.30 -27.06
CA ALA A 96 -11.81 37.96 -25.83
C ALA A 96 -11.86 39.51 -26.00
N ALA A 97 -10.79 40.09 -26.60
CA ALA A 97 -10.75 41.51 -26.89
C ALA A 97 -11.94 41.99 -27.76
N ARG A 98 -12.33 41.20 -28.77
CA ARG A 98 -13.51 41.53 -29.62
C ARG A 98 -14.84 41.45 -28.88
N VAL A 99 -15.00 40.46 -28.00
CA VAL A 99 -16.19 40.27 -27.17
C VAL A 99 -16.32 41.44 -26.21
N ILE A 100 -15.28 41.78 -25.45
CA ILE A 100 -15.26 42.90 -24.50
C ILE A 100 -15.49 44.25 -25.22
N LYS A 101 -14.85 44.45 -26.40
CA LYS A 101 -15.08 45.68 -27.20
C LYS A 101 -16.52 45.85 -27.58
N LYS A 102 -17.24 44.76 -27.88
CA LYS A 102 -18.65 44.82 -28.31
C LYS A 102 -19.61 44.98 -27.14
N PHE A 103 -19.46 44.15 -26.09
CA PHE A 103 -20.42 44.07 -25.00
C PHE A 103 -20.03 44.88 -23.76
N LYS A 104 -18.75 45.28 -23.67
CA LYS A 104 -18.20 46.10 -22.58
C LYS A 104 -18.42 45.45 -21.21
N GLY A 105 -18.92 46.19 -20.22
CA GLY A 105 -19.17 45.71 -18.86
C GLY A 105 -20.27 44.65 -18.74
N ASN A 106 -21.16 44.53 -19.73
CA ASN A 106 -22.25 43.54 -19.71
C ASN A 106 -21.85 42.20 -20.33
N THR A 107 -20.54 41.94 -20.51
CA THR A 107 -20.08 40.76 -21.20
C THR A 107 -20.45 39.45 -20.45
N PHE A 108 -20.29 39.39 -19.14
CA PHE A 108 -20.64 38.22 -18.35
C PHE A 108 -22.15 38.00 -18.30
N ASP A 109 -22.94 39.04 -18.11
CA ASP A 109 -24.44 38.99 -18.17
C ASP A 109 -24.94 38.42 -19.51
N ILE A 110 -24.26 38.76 -20.61
CA ILE A 110 -24.62 38.27 -21.95
C ILE A 110 -24.17 36.81 -22.12
N ILE A 111 -23.03 36.44 -21.61
CA ILE A 111 -22.60 35.02 -21.64
C ILE A 111 -23.58 34.15 -20.88
N GLU A 112 -24.10 34.61 -19.75
CA GLU A 112 -25.02 33.87 -18.89
C GLU A 112 -26.45 33.84 -19.42
N SER A 113 -27.00 34.99 -19.74
CA SER A 113 -28.43 35.13 -20.00
C SER A 113 -28.84 35.19 -21.49
N GLU A 114 -27.90 35.60 -22.36
CA GLU A 114 -28.17 35.79 -23.79
C GLU A 114 -27.01 35.27 -24.65
N PRO A 115 -26.54 34.00 -24.47
CA PRO A 115 -25.31 33.48 -25.10
C PRO A 115 -25.34 33.51 -26.63
N GLU A 116 -26.49 33.43 -27.25
CA GLU A 116 -26.66 33.52 -28.70
C GLU A 116 -26.15 34.87 -29.26
N ARG A 117 -26.15 35.93 -28.48
CA ARG A 117 -25.61 37.23 -28.88
C ARG A 117 -24.11 37.25 -29.06
N LEU A 118 -23.39 36.29 -28.45
CA LEU A 118 -21.95 36.11 -28.71
C LEU A 118 -21.68 35.82 -30.20
N ALA A 119 -22.63 35.21 -30.89
CA ALA A 119 -22.52 34.92 -32.32
C ALA A 119 -22.53 36.22 -33.20
N GLU A 120 -22.91 37.36 -32.62
CA GLU A 120 -22.76 38.65 -33.29
C GLU A 120 -21.29 39.10 -33.42
N VAL A 121 -20.36 38.44 -32.70
CA VAL A 121 -18.91 38.72 -32.75
C VAL A 121 -18.28 37.88 -33.85
N LYS A 122 -17.55 38.53 -34.78
CA LYS A 122 -16.90 37.84 -35.89
C LYS A 122 -15.91 36.77 -35.36
N GLY A 123 -16.16 35.47 -35.69
CA GLY A 123 -15.37 34.35 -35.29
C GLY A 123 -16.02 33.49 -34.17
N ILE A 124 -17.25 33.79 -33.77
CA ILE A 124 -18.07 32.97 -32.90
C ILE A 124 -19.31 32.51 -33.69
N SER A 125 -19.44 31.19 -33.86
CA SER A 125 -20.67 30.58 -34.37
C SER A 125 -21.65 30.38 -33.22
N LEU A 126 -22.93 30.17 -33.53
CA LEU A 126 -23.95 29.92 -32.52
C LEU A 126 -23.59 28.71 -31.62
N LYS A 127 -23.09 27.63 -32.23
CA LYS A 127 -22.62 26.46 -31.49
C LYS A 127 -21.50 26.84 -30.50
N LYS A 128 -20.50 27.57 -30.96
CA LYS A 128 -19.39 28.03 -30.12
C LYS A 128 -19.85 29.01 -29.03
N ALA A 129 -20.83 29.82 -29.29
CA ALA A 129 -21.44 30.69 -28.29
C ALA A 129 -22.06 29.91 -27.14
N MET A 130 -22.80 28.85 -27.46
CA MET A 130 -23.39 27.95 -26.47
C MET A 130 -22.34 27.16 -25.70
N ASP A 131 -21.32 26.64 -26.40
CA ASP A 131 -20.20 25.96 -25.75
C ASP A 131 -19.43 26.84 -24.74
N ILE A 132 -19.28 28.14 -25.06
CA ILE A 132 -18.68 29.15 -24.17
C ILE A 132 -19.57 29.39 -22.95
N ALA A 133 -20.88 29.52 -23.14
CA ALA A 133 -21.82 29.72 -22.04
C ALA A 133 -21.84 28.54 -21.07
N VAL A 134 -21.90 27.35 -21.58
CA VAL A 134 -21.84 26.11 -20.75
C VAL A 134 -20.57 26.07 -19.90
N GLN A 135 -19.41 26.28 -20.51
CA GLN A 135 -18.16 26.31 -19.77
C GLN A 135 -18.06 27.40 -18.72
N PHE A 136 -18.63 28.60 -19.03
CA PHE A 136 -18.66 29.72 -18.09
C PHE A 136 -19.56 29.40 -16.89
N GLN A 137 -20.72 28.83 -17.15
CA GLN A 137 -21.65 28.38 -16.10
C GLN A 137 -21.08 27.31 -15.21
N GLU A 138 -20.46 26.25 -15.79
CA GLU A 138 -19.79 25.20 -15.04
C GLU A 138 -18.72 25.75 -14.08
N LYS A 139 -17.97 26.75 -14.53
CA LYS A 139 -16.93 27.39 -13.69
C LYS A 139 -17.53 28.23 -12.56
N GLN A 140 -18.62 28.92 -12.78
CA GLN A 140 -19.33 29.63 -11.72
C GLN A 140 -19.93 28.67 -10.71
N GLU A 141 -20.57 27.58 -11.16
CA GLU A 141 -21.13 26.56 -10.29
C GLU A 141 -20.04 25.93 -9.43
N MET A 142 -18.88 25.59 -10.02
CA MET A 142 -17.72 25.08 -9.29
C MET A 142 -17.26 26.08 -8.21
N ARG A 143 -17.17 27.36 -8.54
CA ARG A 143 -16.75 28.41 -7.58
C ARG A 143 -17.74 28.54 -6.42
N HIS A 144 -19.03 28.57 -6.70
CA HIS A 144 -20.06 28.60 -5.65
C HIS A 144 -20.00 27.33 -4.79
N ALA A 145 -19.79 26.17 -5.41
CA ALA A 145 -19.59 24.92 -4.71
C ALA A 145 -18.39 24.95 -3.75
N MET A 146 -17.25 25.45 -4.23
CA MET A 146 -16.03 25.55 -3.41
C MET A 146 -16.22 26.52 -2.23
N MET A 147 -16.87 27.66 -2.45
CA MET A 147 -17.19 28.63 -1.38
C MET A 147 -18.08 27.97 -0.32
N PHE A 148 -19.16 27.34 -0.74
CA PHE A 148 -20.09 26.63 0.15
C PHE A 148 -19.39 25.52 0.93
N LEU A 149 -18.59 24.66 0.27
CA LEU A 149 -17.87 23.56 0.90
C LEU A 149 -16.80 24.06 1.90
N SER A 150 -16.21 25.22 1.64
CA SER A 150 -15.22 25.82 2.56
C SER A 150 -15.81 26.21 3.92
N GLU A 151 -17.09 26.58 3.98
CA GLU A 151 -17.81 26.88 5.23
C GLU A 151 -17.85 25.66 6.15
N TYR A 152 -17.90 24.46 5.57
CA TYR A 152 -17.85 23.20 6.29
C TYR A 152 -16.41 22.74 6.61
N GLY A 153 -15.40 23.50 6.18
CA GLY A 153 -13.98 23.19 6.40
C GLY A 153 -13.43 22.14 5.44
N ILE A 154 -14.10 21.95 4.31
CA ILE A 154 -13.65 21.07 3.24
C ILE A 154 -12.59 21.80 2.42
N THR A 155 -11.41 21.19 2.26
CA THR A 155 -10.33 21.77 1.46
C THR A 155 -10.70 21.79 -0.02
N SER A 156 -10.13 22.71 -0.77
CA SER A 156 -10.44 22.91 -2.19
C SER A 156 -10.18 21.63 -3.02
N ARG A 157 -9.19 20.84 -2.69
CA ARG A 157 -8.93 19.54 -3.32
C ARG A 157 -10.14 18.59 -3.23
N PHE A 158 -10.72 18.46 -2.05
CA PHE A 158 -11.92 17.64 -1.87
C PHE A 158 -13.17 18.31 -2.45
N ALA A 159 -13.22 19.63 -2.42
CA ALA A 159 -14.36 20.38 -2.97
C ALA A 159 -14.53 20.12 -4.48
N VAL A 160 -13.43 20.11 -5.23
CA VAL A 160 -13.45 19.77 -6.66
C VAL A 160 -13.99 18.35 -6.87
N ARG A 161 -13.45 17.35 -6.17
CA ARG A 161 -13.90 15.95 -6.28
C ARG A 161 -15.37 15.76 -5.90
N ILE A 162 -15.82 16.44 -4.84
CA ILE A 162 -17.22 16.38 -4.40
C ILE A 162 -18.14 16.97 -5.48
N PHE A 163 -17.74 18.08 -6.09
CA PHE A 163 -18.51 18.68 -7.14
C PHE A 163 -18.52 17.85 -8.43
N GLU A 164 -17.39 17.26 -8.80
CA GLU A 164 -17.29 16.34 -9.95
C GLU A 164 -18.19 15.10 -9.77
N GLU A 165 -18.25 14.53 -8.55
CA GLU A 165 -19.05 13.34 -8.27
C GLU A 165 -20.56 13.66 -8.18
N TYR A 166 -20.94 14.72 -7.49
CA TYR A 166 -22.35 14.97 -7.15
C TYR A 166 -22.97 16.16 -7.88
N GLY A 167 -22.19 17.05 -8.48
CA GLY A 167 -22.68 18.31 -9.02
C GLY A 167 -23.50 19.09 -7.97
N ASN A 168 -24.63 19.66 -8.39
CA ASN A 168 -25.51 20.39 -7.50
C ASN A 168 -26.21 19.56 -6.42
N LYS A 169 -26.20 18.22 -6.52
CA LYS A 169 -26.74 17.33 -5.46
C LYS A 169 -25.94 17.40 -4.16
N MET A 170 -24.69 17.87 -4.22
CA MET A 170 -23.83 18.01 -3.04
C MET A 170 -24.47 18.89 -1.94
N TYR A 171 -25.23 19.92 -2.31
CA TYR A 171 -25.92 20.79 -1.34
C TYR A 171 -26.91 20.03 -0.47
N ASP A 172 -27.66 19.10 -1.07
CA ASP A 172 -28.62 18.27 -0.36
C ASP A 172 -27.92 17.19 0.45
N ILE A 173 -26.88 16.55 -0.12
CA ILE A 173 -26.09 15.53 0.56
C ILE A 173 -25.48 16.08 1.84
N LEU A 174 -24.85 17.25 1.79
CA LEU A 174 -24.23 17.87 2.97
C LEU A 174 -25.25 18.21 4.07
N LYS A 175 -26.47 18.58 3.68
CA LYS A 175 -27.53 18.91 4.65
C LYS A 175 -28.26 17.69 5.19
N THR A 176 -28.34 16.61 4.43
CA THR A 176 -29.14 15.42 4.81
C THR A 176 -28.26 14.27 5.31
N ASN A 177 -27.23 13.89 4.57
CA ASN A 177 -26.35 12.78 4.88
C ASN A 177 -24.89 13.05 4.45
N PRO A 178 -24.13 13.83 5.20
CA PRO A 178 -22.72 14.12 4.89
C PRO A 178 -21.80 12.87 4.94
N TYR A 179 -22.24 11.79 5.58
CA TYR A 179 -21.44 10.55 5.67
C TYR A 179 -21.30 9.85 4.32
N LYS A 180 -22.17 10.17 3.37
CA LYS A 180 -22.03 9.68 2.00
C LYS A 180 -20.72 10.12 1.35
N LEU A 181 -20.15 11.27 1.77
CA LEU A 181 -18.82 11.69 1.35
C LEU A 181 -17.72 10.68 1.73
N ALA A 182 -17.87 9.99 2.86
CA ALA A 182 -16.90 8.97 3.29
C ALA A 182 -17.07 7.64 2.53
N GLU A 183 -18.23 7.39 1.93
CA GLU A 183 -18.49 6.22 1.09
C GLU A 183 -17.96 6.42 -0.34
N ASP A 184 -18.19 7.61 -0.93
CA ASP A 184 -18.03 7.84 -2.37
C ASP A 184 -16.75 8.63 -2.71
N ILE A 185 -16.16 9.40 -1.77
CA ILE A 185 -14.99 10.25 -2.04
C ILE A 185 -13.75 9.69 -1.37
N THR A 186 -12.85 9.14 -2.16
CA THR A 186 -11.57 8.63 -1.66
C THR A 186 -10.76 9.70 -0.93
N GLY A 187 -10.33 9.36 0.29
CA GLY A 187 -9.56 10.27 1.16
C GLY A 187 -10.41 11.03 2.17
N ILE A 188 -11.73 10.99 2.10
CA ILE A 188 -12.62 11.46 3.16
C ILE A 188 -13.03 10.26 4.00
N GLY A 189 -12.43 10.10 5.18
CA GLY A 189 -12.83 9.05 6.12
C GLY A 189 -13.95 9.48 7.06
N PHE A 190 -14.51 8.53 7.84
CA PHE A 190 -15.59 8.77 8.80
C PHE A 190 -15.34 10.00 9.69
N ARG A 191 -14.14 10.17 10.26
CA ARG A 191 -13.83 11.29 11.16
C ARG A 191 -13.95 12.65 10.48
N ALA A 192 -13.57 12.75 9.21
CA ALA A 192 -13.69 13.98 8.44
C ALA A 192 -15.18 14.25 8.12
N ALA A 193 -15.91 13.22 7.68
CA ALA A 193 -17.34 13.30 7.45
C ALA A 193 -18.12 13.65 8.73
N ASP A 194 -17.76 13.13 9.88
CA ASP A 194 -18.35 13.41 11.20
C ASP A 194 -18.12 14.87 11.61
N ALA A 195 -16.92 15.42 11.36
CA ALA A 195 -16.64 16.85 11.58
C ALA A 195 -17.43 17.76 10.65
N ILE A 196 -17.64 17.36 9.40
CA ILE A 196 -18.50 18.08 8.45
C ILE A 196 -19.96 18.02 8.88
N ALA A 197 -20.44 16.83 9.28
CA ALA A 197 -21.81 16.60 9.75
C ALA A 197 -22.14 17.44 11.00
N ALA A 198 -21.21 17.55 11.93
CA ALA A 198 -21.35 18.39 13.11
C ALA A 198 -21.53 19.88 12.74
N LYS A 199 -20.76 20.36 11.75
CA LYS A 199 -20.93 21.73 11.22
C LYS A 199 -22.22 21.93 10.44
N ALA A 200 -22.70 20.88 9.76
CA ALA A 200 -23.98 20.88 9.06
C ALA A 200 -25.20 20.81 10.01
N GLY A 201 -24.95 20.62 11.33
CA GLY A 201 -26.03 20.55 12.32
C GLY A 201 -26.74 19.20 12.37
N ILE A 202 -26.11 18.13 11.87
CA ILE A 202 -26.63 16.77 11.95
C ILE A 202 -26.63 16.33 13.43
N ALA A 203 -27.75 15.76 13.86
CA ALA A 203 -27.90 15.30 15.24
C ALA A 203 -26.87 14.19 15.59
N PRO A 204 -26.28 14.23 16.81
CA PRO A 204 -25.28 13.22 17.22
C PRO A 204 -25.79 11.78 17.23
N ASP A 205 -27.11 11.58 17.37
CA ASP A 205 -27.82 10.30 17.38
C ASP A 205 -28.48 9.96 16.02
N SER A 206 -28.10 10.66 14.95
CA SER A 206 -28.64 10.43 13.61
C SER A 206 -28.33 8.99 13.13
N ASP A 207 -29.33 8.31 12.55
CA ASP A 207 -29.20 6.98 11.96
C ASP A 207 -28.06 6.92 10.94
N PHE A 208 -27.88 7.96 10.12
CA PHE A 208 -26.77 8.05 9.15
C PHE A 208 -25.41 8.03 9.85
N ARG A 209 -25.28 8.69 11.01
CA ARG A 209 -24.05 8.70 11.80
C ARG A 209 -23.75 7.32 12.33
N VAL A 210 -24.75 6.66 12.89
CA VAL A 210 -24.61 5.31 13.45
C VAL A 210 -24.25 4.29 12.38
N CYS A 211 -24.98 4.29 11.27
CA CYS A 211 -24.70 3.41 10.12
C CYS A 211 -23.29 3.63 9.56
N ALA A 212 -22.85 4.87 9.38
CA ALA A 212 -21.51 5.18 8.93
C ALA A 212 -20.42 4.72 9.92
N ALA A 213 -20.66 4.84 11.23
CA ALA A 213 -19.73 4.37 12.25
C ALA A 213 -19.61 2.84 12.30
N ILE A 214 -20.71 2.11 12.06
CA ILE A 214 -20.71 0.65 11.95
C ILE A 214 -19.84 0.23 10.75
N LEU A 215 -20.08 0.80 9.56
CA LEU A 215 -19.30 0.50 8.36
C LEU A 215 -17.82 0.84 8.55
N TYR A 216 -17.53 2.00 9.12
CA TYR A 216 -16.16 2.41 9.44
C TYR A 216 -15.47 1.46 10.43
N SER A 217 -16.18 0.99 11.46
CA SER A 217 -15.63 0.03 12.43
C SER A 217 -15.24 -1.29 11.75
N LEU A 218 -16.03 -1.77 10.81
CA LEU A 218 -15.71 -2.96 10.02
C LEU A 218 -14.53 -2.71 9.05
N GLN A 219 -14.45 -1.53 8.42
CA GLN A 219 -13.29 -1.16 7.59
C GLN A 219 -12.01 -1.09 8.43
N GLN A 220 -12.06 -0.53 9.64
CA GLN A 220 -10.90 -0.51 10.54
C GLN A 220 -10.51 -1.92 11.01
N ALA A 221 -11.49 -2.80 11.21
CA ALA A 221 -11.25 -4.20 11.50
C ALA A 221 -10.54 -4.90 10.32
N ALA A 222 -10.95 -4.61 9.08
CA ALA A 222 -10.29 -5.15 7.89
C ALA A 222 -8.83 -4.70 7.77
N LEU A 223 -8.53 -3.43 8.05
CA LEU A 223 -7.15 -2.92 8.13
C LEU A 223 -6.32 -3.61 9.24
N SER A 224 -7.01 -4.17 10.24
CA SER A 224 -6.39 -4.97 11.31
C SER A 224 -6.32 -6.46 10.98
N GLY A 225 -6.70 -6.86 9.76
CA GLY A 225 -6.65 -8.22 9.25
C GLY A 225 -7.91 -9.07 9.47
N HIS A 226 -8.99 -8.50 10.03
CA HIS A 226 -10.27 -9.18 10.19
C HIS A 226 -11.10 -9.12 8.91
N VAL A 227 -11.89 -10.14 8.64
CA VAL A 227 -12.86 -10.17 7.53
C VAL A 227 -14.25 -9.84 8.03
N TYR A 228 -14.56 -10.25 9.25
CA TYR A 228 -15.80 -9.93 9.98
C TYR A 228 -15.50 -9.53 11.42
N LEU A 229 -16.50 -9.04 12.12
CA LEU A 229 -16.48 -8.95 13.58
C LEU A 229 -17.67 -9.71 14.17
N PRO A 230 -17.50 -10.37 15.33
CA PRO A 230 -18.64 -10.79 16.14
C PRO A 230 -19.52 -9.58 16.49
N LYS A 231 -20.83 -9.76 16.44
CA LYS A 231 -21.82 -8.69 16.63
C LYS A 231 -21.58 -7.86 17.90
N ASP A 232 -21.31 -8.54 19.01
CA ASP A 232 -21.03 -7.88 20.30
C ASP A 232 -19.75 -7.05 20.28
N VAL A 233 -18.72 -7.50 19.55
CA VAL A 233 -17.46 -6.77 19.37
C VAL A 233 -17.68 -5.54 18.49
N LEU A 234 -18.43 -5.67 17.40
CA LEU A 234 -18.78 -4.59 16.51
C LEU A 234 -19.58 -3.50 17.23
N CYS A 235 -20.67 -3.90 17.92
CA CYS A 235 -21.51 -2.95 18.63
C CYS A 235 -20.75 -2.20 19.74
N ARG A 236 -19.85 -2.89 20.45
CA ARG A 236 -18.96 -2.22 21.42
C ARG A 236 -17.98 -1.25 20.76
N SER A 237 -17.38 -1.64 19.64
CA SER A 237 -16.41 -0.80 18.93
C SER A 237 -17.06 0.47 18.37
N ALA A 238 -18.20 0.33 17.68
CA ALA A 238 -18.95 1.46 17.13
C ALA A 238 -19.55 2.34 18.26
N GLY A 239 -20.04 1.70 19.33
CA GLY A 239 -20.52 2.41 20.52
C GLY A 239 -19.44 3.25 21.20
N GLN A 240 -18.23 2.72 21.34
CA GLN A 240 -17.06 3.48 21.84
C GLN A 240 -16.69 4.65 20.93
N LEU A 241 -16.72 4.46 19.62
CA LEU A 241 -16.43 5.50 18.63
C LEU A 241 -17.44 6.67 18.74
N LEU A 242 -18.71 6.36 18.93
CA LEU A 242 -19.80 7.34 19.01
C LEU A 242 -20.09 7.84 20.43
N SER A 243 -19.53 7.18 21.46
CA SER A 243 -19.88 7.37 22.89
C SER A 243 -21.36 7.03 23.17
N MET A 244 -21.85 5.92 22.59
CA MET A 244 -23.22 5.41 22.71
C MET A 244 -23.25 4.01 23.29
N ALA A 245 -24.40 3.60 23.79
CA ALA A 245 -24.62 2.23 24.29
C ALA A 245 -24.60 1.20 23.12
N PRO A 246 -24.01 0.01 23.31
CA PRO A 246 -23.95 -1.02 22.25
C PRO A 246 -25.32 -1.46 21.73
N GLU A 247 -26.34 -1.47 22.60
CA GLU A 247 -27.71 -1.84 22.25
C GLU A 247 -28.30 -0.88 21.20
N PHE A 248 -28.01 0.42 21.31
CA PHE A 248 -28.43 1.41 20.33
C PHE A 248 -27.80 1.18 18.95
N ILE A 249 -26.56 0.70 18.91
CA ILE A 249 -25.89 0.35 17.67
C ILE A 249 -26.52 -0.89 17.02
N GLU A 250 -26.90 -1.87 17.83
CA GLU A 250 -27.50 -3.12 17.37
C GLU A 250 -28.81 -2.90 16.59
N ASP A 251 -29.63 -1.96 17.02
CA ASP A 251 -30.91 -1.62 16.37
C ASP A 251 -30.75 -1.20 14.90
N HIS A 252 -29.58 -0.64 14.51
CA HIS A 252 -29.30 -0.16 13.15
C HIS A 252 -28.67 -1.22 12.22
N LEU A 253 -28.30 -2.40 12.73
CA LEU A 253 -27.67 -3.43 11.91
C LEU A 253 -28.60 -3.93 10.81
N MET A 254 -29.90 -4.10 11.12
CA MET A 254 -30.87 -4.60 10.14
C MET A 254 -31.14 -3.62 8.99
N GLU A 255 -31.06 -2.32 9.22
CA GLU A 255 -31.15 -1.31 8.17
C GLU A 255 -30.02 -1.51 7.15
N LEU A 256 -28.77 -1.63 7.61
CA LEU A 256 -27.62 -1.87 6.74
C LEU A 256 -27.67 -3.23 6.03
N VAL A 257 -28.30 -4.24 6.62
CA VAL A 257 -28.54 -5.53 5.95
C VAL A 257 -29.57 -5.38 4.82
N LEU A 258 -30.66 -4.63 5.05
CA LEU A 258 -31.67 -4.33 4.03
C LEU A 258 -31.08 -3.51 2.88
N ASP A 259 -30.19 -2.58 3.18
CA ASP A 259 -29.41 -1.81 2.21
C ASP A 259 -28.32 -2.61 1.50
N LYS A 260 -28.18 -3.91 1.82
CA LYS A 260 -27.15 -4.82 1.27
C LYS A 260 -25.70 -4.36 1.51
N LYS A 261 -25.47 -3.50 2.50
CA LYS A 261 -24.14 -3.06 2.92
C LYS A 261 -23.48 -4.06 3.88
N LEU A 262 -24.32 -4.76 4.68
CA LEU A 262 -23.87 -5.79 5.63
C LEU A 262 -24.48 -7.15 5.30
N MET A 263 -23.75 -8.19 5.72
CA MET A 263 -24.24 -9.56 5.82
C MET A 263 -24.02 -10.07 7.25
N ILE A 264 -25.03 -10.71 7.82
CA ILE A 264 -24.95 -11.37 9.13
C ILE A 264 -25.06 -12.88 8.89
N ARG A 265 -24.06 -13.61 9.39
CA ARG A 265 -24.03 -15.08 9.33
C ARG A 265 -23.99 -15.63 10.75
N THR A 266 -24.89 -16.52 11.07
CA THR A 266 -24.94 -17.20 12.37
C THR A 266 -24.18 -18.50 12.28
N ILE A 267 -23.17 -18.70 13.14
CA ILE A 267 -22.41 -19.94 13.26
C ILE A 267 -22.48 -20.39 14.73
N GLY A 268 -23.22 -21.46 14.98
CA GLY A 268 -23.55 -21.87 16.35
C GLY A 268 -24.41 -20.82 17.05
N GLU A 269 -23.92 -20.24 18.14
CA GLU A 269 -24.59 -19.19 18.91
C GLU A 269 -24.05 -17.79 18.62
N GLU A 270 -22.99 -17.66 17.76
CA GLU A 270 -22.35 -16.39 17.46
C GLU A 270 -22.86 -15.81 16.12
N GLU A 271 -23.16 -14.52 16.12
CA GLU A 271 -23.50 -13.76 14.92
C GLU A 271 -22.26 -13.00 14.42
N HIS A 272 -21.85 -13.32 13.19
CA HIS A 272 -20.72 -12.72 12.51
C HIS A 272 -21.20 -11.65 11.53
N VAL A 273 -20.76 -10.42 11.71
CA VAL A 273 -21.16 -9.28 10.87
C VAL A 273 -20.04 -8.92 9.91
N TYR A 274 -20.36 -8.95 8.61
CA TYR A 274 -19.46 -8.68 7.51
C TYR A 274 -19.87 -7.43 6.76
N LEU A 275 -18.89 -6.73 6.17
CA LEU A 275 -19.18 -5.96 4.96
C LEU A 275 -19.59 -6.94 3.85
N SER A 276 -20.64 -6.63 3.09
CA SER A 276 -21.16 -7.53 2.05
C SER A 276 -20.10 -7.95 1.04
N SER A 277 -19.19 -7.04 0.67
CA SER A 277 -18.07 -7.33 -0.23
C SER A 277 -17.18 -8.46 0.29
N TYR A 278 -16.80 -8.42 1.57
CA TYR A 278 -15.96 -9.46 2.17
C TYR A 278 -16.68 -10.80 2.32
N TYR A 279 -17.97 -10.77 2.69
CA TYR A 279 -18.76 -12.00 2.77
C TYR A 279 -18.78 -12.75 1.43
N PHE A 280 -19.13 -12.05 0.36
CA PHE A 280 -19.16 -12.66 -0.98
C PHE A 280 -17.77 -13.02 -1.49
N MET A 281 -16.75 -12.30 -1.10
CA MET A 281 -15.36 -12.61 -1.44
C MET A 281 -14.92 -13.95 -0.83
N GLU A 282 -15.15 -14.20 0.47
CA GLU A 282 -14.85 -15.51 1.09
C GLU A 282 -15.70 -16.63 0.50
N LEU A 283 -17.01 -16.40 0.32
CA LEU A 283 -17.92 -17.39 -0.24
C LEU A 283 -17.52 -17.80 -1.66
N ASN A 284 -17.20 -16.84 -2.52
CA ASN A 284 -16.80 -17.12 -3.89
C ASN A 284 -15.39 -17.74 -3.94
N THR A 285 -14.46 -17.29 -3.09
CA THR A 285 -13.13 -17.93 -2.96
C THR A 285 -13.26 -19.40 -2.60
N SER A 286 -14.12 -19.72 -1.63
CA SER A 286 -14.41 -21.11 -1.23
C SER A 286 -14.94 -21.92 -2.42
N ARG A 287 -15.95 -21.40 -3.13
CA ARG A 287 -16.54 -22.09 -4.30
C ARG A 287 -15.53 -22.31 -5.43
N MET A 288 -14.72 -21.30 -5.73
CA MET A 288 -13.71 -21.42 -6.80
C MET A 288 -12.64 -22.44 -6.43
N LEU A 289 -12.16 -22.47 -5.19
CA LEU A 289 -11.20 -23.47 -4.72
C LEU A 289 -11.77 -24.89 -4.81
N LEU A 290 -13.00 -25.12 -4.36
CA LEU A 290 -13.66 -26.43 -4.45
C LEU A 290 -13.87 -26.87 -5.92
N ASN A 291 -14.20 -25.95 -6.80
CA ASN A 291 -14.34 -26.22 -8.23
C ASN A 291 -13.00 -26.54 -8.93
N LEU A 292 -11.90 -26.03 -8.40
CA LEU A 292 -10.56 -26.34 -8.92
C LEU A 292 -10.05 -27.71 -8.45
N ASP A 293 -10.54 -28.26 -7.33
CA ASP A 293 -10.02 -29.51 -6.76
C ASP A 293 -10.51 -30.74 -7.52
N LEU A 294 -10.13 -30.81 -8.78
CA LEU A 294 -10.40 -31.94 -9.66
C LEU A 294 -9.37 -33.07 -9.40
N HIS A 295 -9.80 -34.31 -9.63
CA HIS A 295 -8.91 -35.46 -9.60
C HIS A 295 -8.41 -35.80 -11.00
N PHE A 296 -7.09 -35.83 -11.19
CA PHE A 296 -6.43 -36.19 -12.43
C PHE A 296 -5.91 -37.64 -12.35
N PRO A 297 -6.58 -38.63 -12.99
CA PRO A 297 -6.15 -40.02 -12.91
C PRO A 297 -4.80 -40.22 -13.60
N MET A 298 -3.90 -40.94 -12.96
CA MET A 298 -2.61 -41.30 -13.49
C MET A 298 -2.48 -42.85 -13.53
N GLU A 299 -1.82 -43.41 -14.55
CA GLU A 299 -1.56 -44.81 -14.63
C GLU A 299 -0.71 -45.34 -13.48
N LYS A 300 -1.16 -46.42 -12.82
CA LYS A 300 -0.44 -47.05 -11.73
C LYS A 300 0.99 -47.42 -12.16
N GLY A 301 1.99 -46.96 -11.41
CA GLY A 301 3.42 -47.21 -11.63
C GLY A 301 4.14 -46.23 -12.55
N LYS A 302 3.43 -45.35 -13.30
CA LYS A 302 4.05 -44.27 -14.09
C LYS A 302 4.76 -43.28 -13.18
N TYR A 303 4.12 -42.93 -12.06
CA TYR A 303 4.65 -42.05 -11.04
C TYR A 303 5.94 -42.58 -10.39
N GLY A 304 5.94 -43.84 -9.91
CA GLY A 304 7.11 -44.45 -9.26
C GLY A 304 8.33 -44.48 -10.19
N ARG A 305 8.15 -44.77 -11.47
CA ARG A 305 9.24 -44.75 -12.46
C ARG A 305 9.79 -43.32 -12.63
N ARG A 306 8.97 -42.33 -12.74
CA ARG A 306 9.40 -40.91 -12.88
C ARG A 306 10.16 -40.39 -11.68
N ILE A 307 9.68 -40.69 -10.49
CA ILE A 307 10.41 -40.31 -9.26
C ILE A 307 11.78 -41.00 -9.23
N SER A 308 11.87 -42.31 -9.59
CA SER A 308 13.13 -42.99 -9.66
C SER A 308 14.09 -42.38 -10.69
N GLU A 309 13.59 -42.02 -11.87
CA GLU A 309 14.36 -41.33 -12.91
C GLU A 309 14.85 -39.94 -12.42
N LEU A 310 14.03 -39.22 -11.65
CA LEU A 310 14.42 -37.93 -11.04
C LEU A 310 15.46 -38.11 -9.93
N GLU A 311 15.30 -39.09 -9.04
CA GLU A 311 16.27 -39.42 -8.00
C GLU A 311 17.64 -39.80 -8.59
N GLU A 312 17.65 -40.60 -9.66
CA GLU A 312 18.88 -40.94 -10.39
C GLU A 312 19.53 -39.72 -11.04
N SER A 313 18.71 -38.79 -11.63
CA SER A 313 19.22 -37.59 -12.28
C SER A 313 19.79 -36.55 -11.31
N MET A 314 19.34 -36.56 -10.06
CA MET A 314 19.70 -35.58 -9.04
C MET A 314 20.73 -36.07 -8.02
N ASP A 315 21.11 -37.32 -8.10
CA ASP A 315 22.07 -37.99 -7.17
C ASP A 315 21.71 -37.84 -5.68
N PHE A 316 20.40 -37.80 -5.36
CA PHE A 316 19.92 -37.83 -3.97
C PHE A 316 18.52 -38.47 -3.87
N GLN A 317 18.25 -39.09 -2.70
CA GLN A 317 16.95 -39.71 -2.42
C GLN A 317 15.97 -38.70 -1.81
N LEU A 318 14.75 -38.67 -2.35
CA LEU A 318 13.65 -37.88 -1.85
C LEU A 318 13.05 -38.48 -0.57
N ASP A 319 12.65 -37.60 0.31
CA ASP A 319 11.85 -37.98 1.47
C ASP A 319 10.44 -38.42 1.08
N LEU A 320 9.82 -39.26 1.90
CA LEU A 320 8.46 -39.74 1.64
C LEU A 320 7.45 -38.63 1.47
N LEU A 321 7.53 -37.54 2.25
CA LEU A 321 6.63 -36.43 2.16
C LEU A 321 6.88 -35.57 0.91
N GLN A 322 8.13 -35.45 0.46
CA GLN A 322 8.42 -34.79 -0.81
C GLN A 322 7.86 -35.61 -1.99
N LYS A 323 8.00 -36.94 -1.95
CA LYS A 323 7.39 -37.84 -2.93
C LYS A 323 5.87 -37.69 -2.94
N GLN A 324 5.26 -37.70 -1.76
CA GLN A 324 3.82 -37.48 -1.62
C GLN A 324 3.39 -36.12 -2.19
N ALA A 325 4.11 -35.05 -1.91
CA ALA A 325 3.78 -33.72 -2.40
C ALA A 325 3.80 -33.65 -3.94
N VAL A 326 4.76 -34.29 -4.57
CA VAL A 326 4.84 -34.39 -6.04
C VAL A 326 3.70 -35.24 -6.60
N GLU A 327 3.38 -36.39 -5.98
CA GLU A 327 2.27 -37.25 -6.38
C GLU A 327 0.94 -36.50 -6.32
N GLU A 328 0.70 -35.83 -5.22
CA GLU A 328 -0.52 -35.04 -5.00
C GLU A 328 -0.64 -33.89 -6.01
N ALA A 329 0.47 -33.18 -6.29
CA ALA A 329 0.50 -32.10 -7.29
C ALA A 329 0.16 -32.60 -8.73
N LEU A 330 0.51 -33.87 -9.04
CA LEU A 330 0.17 -34.47 -10.34
C LEU A 330 -1.27 -34.99 -10.42
N THR A 331 -1.88 -35.34 -9.30
CA THR A 331 -3.18 -36.04 -9.25
C THR A 331 -4.33 -35.22 -8.71
N LYS A 332 -4.07 -34.11 -8.03
CA LYS A 332 -5.08 -33.22 -7.42
C LYS A 332 -5.11 -31.86 -8.09
N GLY A 333 -6.26 -31.23 -8.04
CA GLY A 333 -6.45 -29.88 -8.55
C GLY A 333 -5.92 -28.80 -7.62
N VAL A 334 -6.04 -29.01 -6.29
CA VAL A 334 -5.53 -28.09 -5.28
C VAL A 334 -4.65 -28.85 -4.28
N VAL A 335 -3.42 -28.42 -4.09
CA VAL A 335 -2.48 -29.00 -3.14
C VAL A 335 -1.80 -27.92 -2.31
N VAL A 336 -1.74 -28.14 -1.00
CA VAL A 336 -1.02 -27.27 -0.08
C VAL A 336 0.26 -27.95 0.40
N VAL A 337 1.40 -27.28 0.25
CA VAL A 337 2.68 -27.72 0.81
C VAL A 337 3.14 -26.74 1.86
N THR A 338 3.21 -27.16 3.11
CA THR A 338 3.62 -26.29 4.21
C THR A 338 4.80 -26.87 4.99
N GLY A 339 5.66 -25.99 5.50
CA GLY A 339 6.82 -26.39 6.31
C GLY A 339 7.69 -25.23 6.70
N GLY A 340 8.46 -25.38 7.77
CA GLY A 340 9.38 -24.39 8.28
C GLY A 340 10.64 -24.21 7.41
N PRO A 341 11.62 -23.43 7.89
CA PRO A 341 12.91 -23.26 7.22
C PRO A 341 13.68 -24.60 7.20
N GLY A 342 14.42 -24.83 6.11
CA GLY A 342 15.26 -26.03 5.97
C GLY A 342 14.51 -27.35 5.74
N THR A 343 13.19 -27.33 5.55
CA THR A 343 12.38 -28.54 5.29
C THR A 343 12.29 -28.93 3.80
N GLY A 344 12.97 -28.20 2.92
CA GLY A 344 13.07 -28.54 1.51
C GLY A 344 11.89 -28.13 0.65
N LYS A 345 11.11 -27.08 1.02
CA LYS A 345 10.03 -26.53 0.19
C LYS A 345 10.48 -26.22 -1.23
N THR A 346 11.56 -25.45 -1.39
CA THR A 346 12.11 -25.08 -2.71
C THR A 346 12.55 -26.29 -3.52
N THR A 347 13.15 -27.30 -2.88
CA THR A 347 13.51 -28.56 -3.53
C THR A 347 12.26 -29.27 -4.03
N THR A 348 11.18 -29.28 -3.23
CA THR A 348 9.91 -29.90 -3.60
C THR A 348 9.26 -29.15 -4.78
N ILE A 349 9.31 -27.80 -4.81
CA ILE A 349 8.85 -27.01 -5.97
C ILE A 349 9.63 -27.39 -7.22
N ASN A 350 10.96 -27.48 -7.16
CA ASN A 350 11.80 -27.89 -8.30
C ASN A 350 11.46 -29.28 -8.83
N LEU A 351 11.13 -30.19 -7.94
CA LEU A 351 10.69 -31.54 -8.33
C LEU A 351 9.34 -31.53 -9.05
N MET A 352 8.38 -30.75 -8.53
CA MET A 352 7.07 -30.57 -9.18
C MET A 352 7.23 -29.99 -10.57
N ILE A 353 8.05 -28.94 -10.72
CA ILE A 353 8.32 -28.31 -12.02
C ILE A 353 8.85 -29.35 -13.00
N ARG A 354 9.89 -30.13 -12.64
CA ARG A 354 10.45 -31.16 -13.51
C ARG A 354 9.41 -32.24 -13.88
N CYS A 355 8.56 -32.65 -12.94
CA CYS A 355 7.49 -33.60 -13.23
C CYS A 355 6.46 -33.03 -14.20
N PHE A 356 6.08 -31.76 -14.04
CA PHE A 356 5.16 -31.09 -14.96
C PHE A 356 5.77 -30.92 -16.36
N GLU A 357 7.06 -30.61 -16.48
CA GLU A 357 7.79 -30.59 -17.76
C GLU A 357 7.78 -31.93 -18.47
N MET A 358 8.00 -33.02 -17.71
CA MET A 358 7.92 -34.37 -18.28
C MET A 358 6.52 -34.71 -18.82
N GLU A 359 5.48 -34.07 -18.26
CA GLU A 359 4.09 -34.15 -18.79
C GLU A 359 3.82 -33.09 -19.86
N LYS A 360 4.79 -32.24 -20.20
CA LYS A 360 4.66 -31.13 -21.17
C LYS A 360 3.56 -30.13 -20.79
N MET A 361 3.48 -29.83 -19.52
CA MET A 361 2.52 -28.85 -18.97
C MET A 361 3.12 -27.46 -18.98
N ASP A 362 2.30 -26.46 -19.27
CA ASP A 362 2.64 -25.05 -19.13
C ASP A 362 2.54 -24.63 -17.67
N ILE A 363 3.66 -24.12 -17.12
CA ILE A 363 3.82 -23.83 -15.68
C ILE A 363 3.99 -22.33 -15.48
N VAL A 364 3.25 -21.80 -14.54
CA VAL A 364 3.41 -20.42 -14.07
C VAL A 364 3.82 -20.42 -12.61
N LEU A 365 4.87 -19.64 -12.29
CA LEU A 365 5.36 -19.44 -10.93
C LEU A 365 5.02 -18.04 -10.47
N ALA A 366 4.50 -17.90 -9.24
CA ALA A 366 4.24 -16.60 -8.67
C ALA A 366 4.45 -16.53 -7.16
N ALA A 367 4.65 -15.31 -6.66
CA ALA A 367 4.78 -15.01 -5.24
C ALA A 367 4.12 -13.64 -4.92
N PRO A 368 3.76 -13.37 -3.66
CA PRO A 368 3.10 -12.09 -3.31
C PRO A 368 4.00 -10.86 -3.41
N THR A 369 5.33 -11.03 -3.29
CA THR A 369 6.29 -9.91 -3.33
C THR A 369 7.35 -10.10 -4.41
N GLY A 370 7.94 -8.98 -4.89
CA GLY A 370 9.00 -9.00 -5.90
C GLY A 370 10.23 -9.78 -5.44
N ARG A 371 10.62 -9.65 -4.17
CA ARG A 371 11.75 -10.39 -3.60
C ARG A 371 11.51 -11.89 -3.51
N ALA A 372 10.30 -12.29 -3.12
CA ALA A 372 9.95 -13.71 -3.09
C ALA A 372 9.93 -14.30 -4.50
N ALA A 373 9.37 -13.57 -5.49
CA ALA A 373 9.38 -14.00 -6.89
C ALA A 373 10.82 -14.12 -7.44
N LYS A 374 11.67 -13.14 -7.17
CA LYS A 374 13.09 -13.18 -7.57
C LYS A 374 13.81 -14.38 -6.96
N ARG A 375 13.65 -14.61 -5.65
CA ARG A 375 14.23 -15.77 -4.96
C ARG A 375 13.75 -17.10 -5.57
N MET A 376 12.46 -17.16 -5.90
CA MET A 376 11.88 -18.33 -6.57
C MET A 376 12.52 -18.55 -7.94
N THR A 377 12.73 -17.49 -8.72
CA THR A 377 13.44 -17.57 -10.01
C THR A 377 14.89 -18.06 -9.86
N GLU A 378 15.65 -17.48 -8.92
CA GLU A 378 17.04 -17.87 -8.65
C GLU A 378 17.16 -19.35 -8.21
N ALA A 379 16.19 -19.80 -7.41
CA ALA A 379 16.20 -21.16 -6.86
C ALA A 379 15.70 -22.24 -7.83
N THR A 380 14.83 -21.87 -8.76
CA THR A 380 14.20 -22.82 -9.71
C THR A 380 14.79 -22.76 -11.11
N GLY A 381 15.36 -21.61 -11.48
CA GLY A 381 15.76 -21.31 -12.85
C GLY A 381 14.60 -20.94 -13.80
N TYR A 382 13.37 -20.89 -13.28
CA TYR A 382 12.17 -20.48 -14.02
C TYR A 382 11.76 -19.05 -13.62
N GLU A 383 11.30 -18.26 -14.60
CA GLU A 383 10.81 -16.93 -14.32
C GLU A 383 9.58 -17.00 -13.41
N ALA A 384 9.68 -16.43 -12.22
CA ALA A 384 8.57 -16.22 -11.31
C ALA A 384 8.16 -14.75 -11.31
N LYS A 385 6.87 -14.46 -11.26
CA LYS A 385 6.30 -13.11 -11.24
C LYS A 385 5.65 -12.81 -9.91
N THR A 386 5.46 -11.55 -9.58
CA THR A 386 4.53 -11.23 -8.48
C THR A 386 3.10 -11.57 -8.91
N ILE A 387 2.23 -11.96 -7.96
CA ILE A 387 0.82 -12.25 -8.27
C ILE A 387 0.17 -11.03 -8.95
N HIS A 388 0.46 -9.82 -8.50
CA HIS A 388 -0.03 -8.59 -9.14
C HIS A 388 0.42 -8.46 -10.60
N ARG A 389 1.68 -8.79 -10.88
CA ARG A 389 2.23 -8.73 -12.24
C ARG A 389 1.69 -9.86 -13.12
N LEU A 390 1.41 -11.01 -12.53
CA LEU A 390 0.74 -12.13 -13.21
C LEU A 390 -0.69 -11.76 -13.61
N LEU A 391 -1.38 -11.01 -12.76
CA LEU A 391 -2.76 -10.56 -13.00
C LEU A 391 -2.83 -9.32 -13.90
N GLU A 392 -1.71 -8.74 -14.31
CA GLU A 392 -1.63 -7.57 -15.21
C GLU A 392 -2.49 -6.40 -14.70
N VAL A 393 -1.92 -5.58 -13.80
CA VAL A 393 -2.63 -4.41 -13.26
C VAL A 393 -2.78 -3.36 -14.34
N SER A 394 -4.01 -3.10 -14.78
CA SER A 394 -4.34 -2.03 -15.73
C SER A 394 -4.80 -0.77 -14.99
N GLY A 395 -4.28 0.37 -15.45
CA GLY A 395 -4.63 1.67 -14.91
C GLY A 395 -3.78 2.08 -13.71
N GLY A 396 -3.47 3.38 -13.63
CA GLY A 396 -2.82 3.90 -12.44
C GLY A 396 -3.76 3.73 -11.25
N ILE A 397 -3.23 3.14 -10.20
CA ILE A 397 -3.88 3.16 -8.89
C ILE A 397 -3.82 4.61 -8.40
N GLU A 398 -4.77 5.43 -8.85
CA GLU A 398 -5.16 6.62 -8.14
C GLU A 398 -6.17 6.15 -7.10
N ASP A 399 -5.70 6.17 -5.87
CA ASP A 399 -6.48 6.02 -4.63
C ASP A 399 -7.33 4.75 -4.47
N GLY A 400 -6.76 3.79 -3.77
CA GLY A 400 -7.42 2.87 -2.85
C GLY A 400 -8.64 2.11 -3.38
N ASP A 401 -8.48 0.81 -3.54
CA ASP A 401 -9.51 -0.21 -3.37
C ASP A 401 -10.15 -0.89 -4.59
N SER A 402 -9.64 -0.75 -5.78
CA SER A 402 -9.84 -1.80 -6.79
C SER A 402 -8.77 -1.71 -7.88
N SER A 403 -7.67 -2.43 -7.68
CA SER A 403 -6.79 -2.73 -8.81
C SER A 403 -7.61 -3.50 -9.85
N HIS A 404 -7.95 -2.86 -10.95
CA HIS A 404 -8.53 -3.57 -12.08
C HIS A 404 -7.43 -4.46 -12.68
N PHE A 405 -7.56 -5.74 -12.46
CA PHE A 405 -6.71 -6.74 -13.07
C PHE A 405 -7.23 -7.08 -14.46
N GLU A 406 -6.36 -7.11 -15.47
CA GLU A 406 -6.71 -7.51 -16.82
C GLU A 406 -6.97 -9.02 -16.91
N LYS A 407 -6.21 -9.81 -16.10
CA LYS A 407 -6.46 -11.24 -15.95
C LYS A 407 -7.63 -11.50 -15.01
N ASN A 408 -8.66 -12.12 -15.51
CA ASN A 408 -9.92 -12.42 -14.83
C ASN A 408 -10.65 -13.57 -15.51
N GLU A 409 -11.93 -13.77 -15.24
CA GLU A 409 -12.76 -14.83 -15.81
C GLU A 409 -12.89 -14.74 -17.34
N ASP A 410 -12.85 -13.53 -17.92
CA ASP A 410 -12.96 -13.28 -19.37
C ASP A 410 -11.58 -13.36 -20.06
N ASN A 411 -10.48 -13.16 -19.31
CA ASN A 411 -9.11 -13.23 -19.80
C ASN A 411 -8.24 -14.04 -18.83
N PRO A 412 -8.40 -15.36 -18.74
CA PRO A 412 -7.72 -16.19 -17.75
C PRO A 412 -6.22 -16.32 -18.00
N ILE A 413 -5.52 -16.83 -16.98
CA ILE A 413 -4.12 -17.24 -17.06
C ILE A 413 -4.06 -18.53 -17.90
N GLU A 414 -3.27 -18.51 -18.95
CA GLU A 414 -3.00 -19.70 -19.78
C GLU A 414 -1.90 -20.54 -19.13
N ALA A 415 -2.27 -21.52 -18.32
CA ALA A 415 -1.35 -22.44 -17.67
C ALA A 415 -2.04 -23.74 -17.26
N ASP A 416 -1.33 -24.87 -17.33
CA ASP A 416 -1.77 -26.16 -16.81
C ASP A 416 -1.52 -26.29 -15.31
N ALA A 417 -0.51 -25.58 -14.80
CA ALA A 417 -0.18 -25.55 -13.39
C ALA A 417 0.28 -24.14 -12.94
N VAL A 418 -0.24 -23.70 -11.80
CA VAL A 418 0.14 -22.46 -11.12
C VAL A 418 0.72 -22.82 -9.76
N ILE A 419 1.97 -22.43 -9.50
CA ILE A 419 2.66 -22.65 -8.23
C ILE A 419 2.85 -21.31 -7.55
N LEU A 420 2.32 -21.18 -6.34
CA LEU A 420 2.42 -19.98 -5.51
C LEU A 420 3.30 -20.24 -4.31
N ASP A 421 4.35 -19.46 -4.12
CA ASP A 421 5.17 -19.50 -2.90
C ASP A 421 4.86 -18.33 -1.95
N GLU A 422 5.31 -18.42 -0.71
CA GLU A 422 5.07 -17.45 0.38
C GLU A 422 3.56 -17.16 0.61
N MET A 423 2.72 -18.19 0.54
CA MET A 423 1.26 -18.08 0.69
C MET A 423 0.79 -17.50 2.03
N SER A 424 1.63 -17.50 3.08
CA SER A 424 1.31 -16.82 4.35
C SER A 424 1.05 -15.32 4.21
N MET A 425 1.57 -14.70 3.14
CA MET A 425 1.42 -13.26 2.86
C MET A 425 0.22 -12.92 1.99
N VAL A 426 -0.49 -13.91 1.44
CA VAL A 426 -1.64 -13.72 0.55
C VAL A 426 -2.90 -13.49 1.37
N ASP A 427 -3.54 -12.34 1.18
CA ASP A 427 -4.82 -11.98 1.79
C ASP A 427 -6.01 -12.44 0.94
N ILE A 428 -7.22 -12.23 1.44
CA ILE A 428 -8.44 -12.67 0.76
C ILE A 428 -8.69 -11.93 -0.56
N HIS A 429 -8.31 -10.65 -0.67
CA HIS A 429 -8.46 -9.88 -1.91
C HIS A 429 -7.59 -10.44 -3.03
N LEU A 430 -6.31 -10.66 -2.72
CA LEU A 430 -5.36 -11.16 -3.70
C LEU A 430 -5.68 -12.59 -4.11
N MET A 431 -6.09 -13.44 -3.16
CA MET A 431 -6.53 -14.81 -3.44
C MET A 431 -7.78 -14.84 -4.30
N TYR A 432 -8.78 -14.04 -3.98
CA TYR A 432 -10.02 -13.92 -4.75
C TYR A 432 -9.74 -13.49 -6.21
N SER A 433 -8.93 -12.44 -6.37
CA SER A 433 -8.56 -11.92 -7.70
C SER A 433 -7.79 -12.95 -8.53
N LEU A 434 -6.87 -13.69 -7.90
CA LEU A 434 -6.12 -14.75 -8.57
C LEU A 434 -7.02 -15.89 -9.02
N LEU A 435 -7.92 -16.35 -8.15
CA LEU A 435 -8.82 -17.46 -8.48
C LEU A 435 -9.79 -17.12 -9.61
N LYS A 436 -10.18 -15.86 -9.76
CA LYS A 436 -10.96 -15.39 -10.91
C LYS A 436 -10.25 -15.57 -12.25
N ALA A 437 -8.92 -15.54 -12.22
CA ALA A 437 -8.08 -15.70 -13.41
C ALA A 437 -7.65 -17.16 -13.69
N ILE A 438 -8.00 -18.11 -12.82
CA ILE A 438 -7.64 -19.53 -12.96
C ILE A 438 -8.87 -20.32 -13.38
N VAL A 439 -8.74 -21.12 -14.44
CA VAL A 439 -9.83 -21.95 -14.96
C VAL A 439 -9.82 -23.36 -14.36
N PRO A 440 -10.98 -24.02 -14.22
CA PRO A 440 -11.06 -25.43 -13.85
C PRO A 440 -10.25 -26.31 -14.82
N GLY A 441 -9.43 -27.20 -14.26
CA GLY A 441 -8.47 -28.02 -15.01
C GLY A 441 -7.01 -27.59 -14.81
N THR A 442 -6.78 -26.35 -14.40
CA THR A 442 -5.46 -25.88 -13.95
C THR A 442 -5.17 -26.42 -12.54
N ARG A 443 -3.97 -26.94 -12.31
CA ARG A 443 -3.49 -27.34 -10.97
C ARG A 443 -3.00 -26.15 -10.20
N LEU A 444 -3.47 -26.00 -8.97
CA LEU A 444 -3.07 -24.91 -8.07
C LEU A 444 -2.27 -25.47 -6.89
N ILE A 445 -0.99 -25.15 -6.84
CA ILE A 445 -0.07 -25.57 -5.78
C ILE A 445 0.22 -24.38 -4.90
N LEU A 446 -0.18 -24.46 -3.63
CA LEU A 446 -0.02 -23.42 -2.61
C LEU A 446 1.13 -23.80 -1.67
N VAL A 447 2.24 -23.07 -1.74
CA VAL A 447 3.41 -23.32 -0.90
C VAL A 447 3.59 -22.19 0.10
N GLY A 448 3.86 -22.52 1.37
CA GLY A 448 4.07 -21.50 2.39
C GLY A 448 4.40 -22.08 3.75
N ASP A 449 4.62 -21.19 4.70
CA ASP A 449 4.87 -21.54 6.09
C ASP A 449 3.74 -21.00 6.97
N SER A 450 2.87 -21.89 7.44
CA SER A 450 1.70 -21.54 8.25
C SER A 450 2.03 -20.99 9.65
N ASN A 451 3.30 -21.05 10.06
CA ASN A 451 3.76 -20.57 11.37
C ASN A 451 4.40 -19.17 11.28
N GLN A 452 4.59 -18.64 10.07
CA GLN A 452 5.00 -17.26 9.88
C GLN A 452 3.83 -16.30 10.15
N LEU A 453 4.15 -15.00 10.22
CA LEU A 453 3.13 -13.97 10.34
C LEU A 453 2.14 -14.05 9.18
N PRO A 454 0.85 -13.84 9.43
CA PRO A 454 -0.16 -13.78 8.37
C PRO A 454 0.01 -12.54 7.49
N SER A 455 -0.80 -12.46 6.41
CA SER A 455 -0.86 -11.32 5.49
C SER A 455 -1.10 -9.99 6.22
N VAL A 456 -0.69 -8.87 5.64
CA VAL A 456 -1.04 -7.55 6.18
C VAL A 456 -2.53 -7.26 5.98
N GLY A 457 -3.08 -7.64 4.82
CA GLY A 457 -4.49 -7.51 4.51
C GLY A 457 -5.40 -8.51 5.24
N PRO A 458 -6.73 -8.41 5.03
CA PRO A 458 -7.72 -9.18 5.76
C PRO A 458 -7.72 -10.67 5.39
N GLY A 459 -8.06 -11.50 6.38
CA GLY A 459 -8.14 -12.94 6.26
C GLY A 459 -6.88 -13.68 6.68
N ASN A 460 -6.98 -15.00 6.69
CA ASN A 460 -5.89 -15.92 7.01
C ASN A 460 -5.90 -17.12 6.06
N VAL A 461 -5.85 -16.81 4.76
CA VAL A 461 -6.18 -17.71 3.64
C VAL A 461 -5.46 -19.06 3.76
N LEU A 462 -4.13 -19.06 3.91
CA LEU A 462 -3.36 -20.32 3.98
C LEU A 462 -3.80 -21.17 5.19
N LYS A 463 -3.95 -20.57 6.36
CA LYS A 463 -4.33 -21.28 7.58
C LYS A 463 -5.77 -21.79 7.48
N ASP A 464 -6.68 -20.99 6.96
CA ASP A 464 -8.09 -21.38 6.77
C ASP A 464 -8.24 -22.56 5.82
N ILE A 465 -7.48 -22.57 4.70
CA ILE A 465 -7.43 -23.69 3.76
C ILE A 465 -6.90 -24.96 4.44
N ILE A 466 -5.82 -24.84 5.22
CA ILE A 466 -5.22 -25.98 5.95
C ILE A 466 -6.17 -26.53 7.02
N ASP A 467 -6.82 -25.64 7.79
CA ASP A 467 -7.68 -26.01 8.92
C ASP A 467 -9.06 -26.51 8.48
N SER A 468 -9.50 -26.17 7.26
CA SER A 468 -10.72 -26.69 6.65
C SER A 468 -10.66 -28.19 6.40
N LYS A 469 -9.45 -28.72 6.13
CA LYS A 469 -9.22 -30.11 5.71
C LYS A 469 -9.93 -30.49 4.41
N ALA A 470 -10.35 -29.52 3.61
CA ALA A 470 -11.03 -29.71 2.34
C ALA A 470 -10.07 -30.21 1.26
N PHE A 471 -8.80 -29.85 1.33
CA PHE A 471 -7.79 -30.11 0.30
C PHE A 471 -6.67 -30.98 0.81
N SER A 472 -5.84 -31.48 -0.12
CA SER A 472 -4.64 -32.19 0.24
C SER A 472 -3.59 -31.26 0.82
N VAL A 473 -3.10 -31.60 2.02
CA VAL A 473 -2.09 -30.83 2.75
C VAL A 473 -0.89 -31.72 3.08
N VAL A 474 0.25 -31.41 2.47
CA VAL A 474 1.50 -32.08 2.78
C VAL A 474 2.35 -31.20 3.72
N ARG A 475 2.61 -31.69 4.93
CA ARG A 475 3.38 -30.99 5.94
C ARG A 475 4.82 -31.51 5.95
N LEU A 476 5.78 -30.69 5.47
CA LEU A 476 7.20 -30.99 5.50
C LEU A 476 7.78 -30.63 6.87
N PHE A 477 8.24 -31.62 7.62
CA PHE A 477 8.82 -31.41 8.95
C PHE A 477 10.25 -31.90 9.10
N LYS A 478 10.76 -32.67 8.12
CA LYS A 478 12.13 -33.18 8.17
C LYS A 478 13.12 -32.07 7.85
N ILE A 479 14.05 -31.83 8.77
CA ILE A 479 15.18 -30.94 8.58
C ILE A 479 16.27 -31.72 7.86
N TYR A 480 16.84 -31.17 6.79
CA TYR A 480 17.89 -31.84 6.02
C TYR A 480 19.27 -31.55 6.59
N ARG A 481 20.24 -32.48 6.38
CA ARG A 481 21.59 -32.42 6.95
C ARG A 481 22.31 -31.07 6.86
N GLN A 482 22.16 -30.34 5.76
CA GLN A 482 22.75 -29.01 5.61
C GLN A 482 22.14 -28.02 6.61
N ALA A 483 20.88 -28.17 6.94
CA ALA A 483 20.14 -27.31 7.87
C ALA A 483 20.25 -27.83 9.34
N GLU A 484 20.55 -29.11 9.57
CA GLU A 484 20.75 -29.68 10.92
C GLU A 484 21.94 -29.06 11.67
N SER A 485 22.93 -28.53 10.94
CA SER A 485 24.07 -27.84 11.56
C SER A 485 23.80 -26.37 11.86
N SER A 486 22.69 -25.81 11.39
CA SER A 486 22.31 -24.42 11.59
C SER A 486 21.46 -24.26 12.86
N HIS A 487 21.96 -23.49 13.79
CA HIS A 487 21.21 -23.14 15.01
C HIS A 487 20.07 -22.15 14.71
N ILE A 488 20.13 -21.40 13.61
CA ILE A 488 19.00 -20.59 13.12
C ILE A 488 17.80 -21.48 12.88
N VAL A 489 18.00 -22.58 12.11
CA VAL A 489 16.93 -23.53 11.77
C VAL A 489 16.46 -24.29 13.01
N LEU A 490 17.38 -24.83 13.80
CA LEU A 490 17.04 -25.58 15.00
C LEU A 490 16.28 -24.73 16.02
N ASN A 491 16.73 -23.49 16.24
CA ASN A 491 16.07 -22.57 17.16
C ASN A 491 14.70 -22.13 16.61
N ALA A 492 14.56 -21.92 15.31
CA ALA A 492 13.25 -21.61 14.70
C ALA A 492 12.24 -22.76 14.97
N HIS A 493 12.64 -24.01 14.79
CA HIS A 493 11.78 -25.16 15.09
C HIS A 493 11.43 -25.27 16.58
N LYS A 494 12.41 -25.05 17.49
CA LYS A 494 12.15 -25.01 18.94
C LYS A 494 11.17 -23.89 19.31
N ILE A 495 11.38 -22.68 18.79
CA ILE A 495 10.47 -21.56 19.03
C ILE A 495 9.05 -21.91 18.58
N ASN A 496 8.91 -22.49 17.40
CA ASN A 496 7.62 -22.91 16.87
C ASN A 496 6.93 -23.96 17.77
N ALA A 497 7.73 -24.90 18.34
CA ALA A 497 7.24 -25.88 19.28
C ALA A 497 6.99 -25.32 20.70
N GLY A 498 7.29 -24.04 20.97
CA GLY A 498 7.19 -23.42 22.30
C GLY A 498 8.31 -23.83 23.24
N GLU A 499 9.38 -24.40 22.70
CA GLU A 499 10.54 -24.84 23.47
C GLU A 499 11.56 -23.71 23.63
N LEU A 500 12.17 -23.63 24.81
CA LEU A 500 13.23 -22.66 25.08
C LEU A 500 14.48 -22.96 24.23
N ILE A 501 15.08 -21.91 23.71
CA ILE A 501 16.30 -21.96 22.92
C ILE A 501 17.55 -21.76 23.79
N THR A 502 18.66 -22.30 23.37
CA THR A 502 19.96 -22.16 24.08
C THR A 502 20.65 -20.87 23.62
N LEU A 503 20.94 -19.98 24.57
CA LEU A 503 21.55 -18.66 24.35
C LEU A 503 23.00 -18.60 24.91
N ASP A 504 23.84 -19.59 24.57
CA ASP A 504 25.17 -19.76 25.15
C ASP A 504 26.32 -19.27 24.27
N ASN A 505 26.04 -18.73 23.07
CA ASN A 505 27.02 -18.23 22.10
C ASN A 505 28.12 -19.23 21.68
N LYS A 506 27.88 -20.54 21.82
CA LYS A 506 28.84 -21.58 21.44
C LYS A 506 28.70 -22.04 19.99
N ASN A 507 27.69 -21.54 19.28
CA ASN A 507 27.42 -21.88 17.89
C ASN A 507 28.00 -20.82 16.91
N LYS A 508 27.83 -21.06 15.60
CA LYS A 508 28.45 -20.24 14.55
C LYS A 508 27.52 -19.26 13.88
N ASP A 509 26.19 -19.39 14.07
CA ASP A 509 25.19 -18.67 13.30
C ASP A 509 24.09 -18.02 14.16
N PHE A 510 24.09 -18.22 15.48
CA PHE A 510 23.09 -17.67 16.39
C PHE A 510 23.73 -17.13 17.66
N PHE A 511 23.62 -15.83 17.92
CA PHE A 511 24.26 -15.15 19.03
C PHE A 511 23.27 -14.36 19.86
N PHE A 512 23.51 -14.33 21.18
CA PHE A 512 22.72 -13.56 22.12
C PHE A 512 23.62 -12.67 22.97
N PHE A 513 23.27 -11.39 23.08
CA PHE A 513 23.98 -10.38 23.86
C PHE A 513 23.06 -9.84 24.95
N GLU A 514 23.21 -10.32 26.17
CA GLU A 514 22.42 -9.83 27.31
C GLU A 514 22.65 -8.34 27.52
N LYS A 515 21.58 -7.56 27.49
CA LYS A 515 21.57 -6.10 27.72
C LYS A 515 20.39 -5.71 28.60
N LYS A 516 20.62 -4.77 29.53
CA LYS A 516 19.62 -4.43 30.55
C LYS A 516 18.89 -3.12 30.28
N ASP A 517 19.44 -2.27 29.44
CA ASP A 517 18.94 -0.92 29.14
C ASP A 517 19.06 -0.59 27.64
N VAL A 518 18.30 0.41 27.20
CA VAL A 518 18.22 0.84 25.80
C VAL A 518 19.56 1.30 25.26
N ARG A 519 20.32 2.07 26.05
CA ARG A 519 21.61 2.62 25.62
C ARG A 519 22.63 1.51 25.32
N SER A 520 22.68 0.47 26.15
CA SER A 520 23.56 -0.69 25.94
C SER A 520 23.10 -1.55 24.75
N VAL A 521 21.77 -1.64 24.49
CA VAL A 521 21.23 -2.29 23.27
C VAL A 521 21.67 -1.50 22.04
N MET A 522 21.46 -0.19 22.01
CA MET A 522 21.85 0.68 20.90
C MET A 522 23.34 0.58 20.57
N GLY A 523 24.19 0.66 21.58
CA GLY A 523 25.65 0.48 21.40
C GLY A 523 26.00 -0.87 20.80
N ALA A 524 25.35 -1.94 21.25
CA ALA A 524 25.53 -3.28 20.69
C ALA A 524 25.05 -3.35 19.23
N LEU A 525 23.88 -2.79 18.89
CA LEU A 525 23.36 -2.75 17.52
C LEU A 525 24.34 -2.06 16.55
N VAL A 526 24.79 -0.85 16.92
CA VAL A 526 25.75 -0.10 16.10
C VAL A 526 27.04 -0.88 15.90
N TYR A 527 27.59 -1.46 16.95
CA TYR A 527 28.83 -2.28 16.88
C TYR A 527 28.64 -3.54 15.99
N LEU A 528 27.53 -4.24 16.17
CA LEU A 528 27.22 -5.44 15.39
C LEU A 528 27.06 -5.13 13.90
N VAL A 529 26.28 -4.09 13.56
CA VAL A 529 25.99 -3.75 12.17
C VAL A 529 27.18 -3.10 11.47
N LYS A 530 27.91 -2.21 12.18
CA LYS A 530 29.02 -1.45 11.56
C LYS A 530 30.31 -2.24 11.44
N THR A 531 30.62 -3.08 12.43
CA THR A 531 31.94 -3.69 12.56
C THR A 531 31.88 -5.21 12.63
N ARG A 532 31.23 -5.77 13.65
CA ARG A 532 31.40 -7.19 13.99
C ARG A 532 30.83 -8.16 12.95
N LEU A 533 29.60 -7.96 12.52
CA LEU A 533 28.96 -8.86 11.57
C LEU A 533 29.52 -8.73 10.15
N PRO A 534 29.83 -7.52 9.62
CA PRO A 534 30.52 -7.39 8.35
C PRO A 534 31.81 -8.20 8.27
N GLU A 535 32.66 -8.10 9.31
CA GLU A 535 33.90 -8.88 9.39
C GLU A 535 33.65 -10.39 9.53
N TYR A 536 32.60 -10.77 10.29
CA TYR A 536 32.33 -12.17 10.60
C TYR A 536 31.76 -12.96 9.43
N ILE A 537 30.82 -12.39 8.67
CA ILE A 537 30.13 -13.06 7.58
C ILE A 537 30.62 -12.66 6.18
N GLY A 538 31.53 -11.70 6.08
CA GLY A 538 32.04 -11.17 4.81
C GLY A 538 30.97 -10.41 4.02
N ALA A 539 30.12 -9.63 4.69
CA ALA A 539 29.04 -8.87 4.08
C ALA A 539 29.20 -7.35 4.32
N SER A 540 28.58 -6.54 3.47
CA SER A 540 28.51 -5.10 3.68
C SER A 540 27.60 -4.76 4.88
N PRO A 541 27.84 -3.67 5.64
CA PRO A 541 26.91 -3.18 6.65
C PRO A 541 25.49 -2.97 6.12
N PHE A 542 25.33 -2.65 4.83
CA PHE A 542 24.03 -2.46 4.19
C PHE A 542 23.26 -3.76 3.92
N GLU A 543 23.96 -4.90 3.89
CA GLU A 543 23.34 -6.23 3.74
C GLU A 543 22.86 -6.81 5.08
N ILE A 544 23.27 -6.20 6.20
CA ILE A 544 22.82 -6.56 7.53
C ILE A 544 21.53 -5.80 7.83
N GLN A 545 20.51 -6.52 8.32
CA GLN A 545 19.21 -5.92 8.58
C GLN A 545 18.89 -5.91 10.07
N VAL A 546 18.58 -4.74 10.60
CA VAL A 546 17.99 -4.62 11.94
C VAL A 546 16.47 -4.77 11.81
N LEU A 547 15.90 -5.73 12.57
CA LEU A 547 14.47 -6.02 12.60
C LEU A 547 13.93 -5.74 14.00
N THR A 548 12.88 -4.94 14.10
CA THR A 548 12.24 -4.60 15.39
C THR A 548 10.74 -4.86 15.36
N PRO A 549 10.13 -5.22 16.50
CA PRO A 549 8.67 -5.37 16.60
C PRO A 549 7.90 -4.06 16.40
N MET A 550 8.52 -2.91 16.72
CA MET A 550 7.83 -1.64 16.90
C MET A 550 8.24 -0.59 15.87
N ARG A 551 7.29 0.25 15.44
CA ARG A 551 7.58 1.41 14.60
C ARG A 551 8.07 2.61 15.40
N LYS A 552 7.43 2.90 16.54
CA LYS A 552 7.73 4.03 17.44
C LYS A 552 8.37 3.58 18.74
N GLY A 553 9.00 4.51 19.44
CA GLY A 553 9.69 4.28 20.71
C GLY A 553 11.19 4.19 20.55
N GLU A 554 11.91 4.07 21.67
CA GLU A 554 13.38 4.11 21.71
C GLU A 554 14.06 2.99 20.89
N LEU A 555 13.45 1.81 20.79
CA LEU A 555 13.89 0.71 19.95
C LEU A 555 12.95 0.49 18.74
N GLY A 556 12.18 1.53 18.36
CA GLY A 556 11.34 1.55 17.19
C GLY A 556 12.11 1.91 15.92
N VAL A 557 11.54 1.59 14.77
CA VAL A 557 12.13 1.82 13.44
C VAL A 557 12.59 3.26 13.25
N GLU A 558 11.75 4.23 13.63
CA GLU A 558 12.02 5.65 13.41
C GLU A 558 13.34 6.06 14.10
N HIS A 559 13.44 5.83 15.40
CA HIS A 559 14.65 6.20 16.16
C HIS A 559 15.88 5.34 15.82
N LEU A 560 15.68 4.03 15.57
CA LEU A 560 16.77 3.16 15.13
C LEU A 560 17.39 3.62 13.80
N ASN A 561 16.57 4.07 12.85
CA ASN A 561 17.04 4.58 11.57
C ASN A 561 17.87 5.86 11.73
N GLU A 562 17.44 6.80 12.58
CA GLU A 562 18.22 8.01 12.90
C GLU A 562 19.60 7.66 13.46
N VAL A 563 19.63 6.78 14.48
CA VAL A 563 20.89 6.36 15.11
C VAL A 563 21.79 5.62 14.14
N LEU A 564 21.25 4.66 13.38
CA LEU A 564 22.04 3.88 12.43
C LEU A 564 22.54 4.74 11.27
N GLN A 565 21.74 5.68 10.76
CA GLN A 565 22.17 6.65 9.75
C GLN A 565 23.35 7.47 10.27
N TYR A 566 23.26 8.00 11.50
CA TYR A 566 24.35 8.79 12.11
C TYR A 566 25.69 8.03 12.14
N TYR A 567 25.66 6.72 12.45
CA TYR A 567 26.89 5.92 12.57
C TYR A 567 27.36 5.27 11.27
N LEU A 568 26.44 4.91 10.36
CA LEU A 568 26.75 4.19 9.12
C LEU A 568 26.95 5.14 7.92
N ASN A 569 26.18 6.23 7.89
CA ASN A 569 26.23 7.23 6.84
C ASN A 569 26.22 8.65 7.46
N PRO A 570 27.31 9.06 8.15
CA PRO A 570 27.37 10.37 8.82
C PRO A 570 27.27 11.52 7.80
N ALA A 571 26.74 12.65 8.26
CA ALA A 571 26.68 13.89 7.51
C ALA A 571 28.09 14.37 7.15
N SER A 572 28.25 14.90 5.94
CA SER A 572 29.47 15.55 5.47
C SER A 572 29.15 16.64 4.45
N GLU A 573 30.04 17.63 4.31
CA GLU A 573 29.87 18.72 3.32
C GLU A 573 29.78 18.21 1.86
N SER A 574 30.31 17.01 1.60
CA SER A 574 30.26 16.38 0.27
C SER A 574 28.95 15.68 -0.05
N LYS A 575 28.06 15.45 0.94
CA LYS A 575 26.79 14.75 0.76
C LYS A 575 25.63 15.71 0.86
N LYS A 576 24.77 15.66 -0.14
CA LYS A 576 23.54 16.43 -0.11
C LYS A 576 22.48 15.75 0.75
N GLU A 577 21.61 16.58 1.32
CA GLU A 577 20.51 16.16 2.17
C GLU A 577 19.20 16.76 1.69
N LYS A 578 18.11 16.05 1.96
CA LYS A 578 16.74 16.51 1.73
C LYS A 578 15.86 16.06 2.88
N GLU A 579 15.16 17.00 3.48
CA GLU A 579 14.14 16.70 4.47
C GLU A 579 12.96 15.99 3.83
N GLY A 580 12.58 14.84 4.36
CA GLY A 580 11.42 14.05 4.01
C GLY A 580 10.41 14.00 5.18
N ARG A 581 9.30 13.31 4.99
CA ARG A 581 8.24 13.20 6.01
C ARG A 581 8.69 12.47 7.28
N THR A 582 9.55 11.47 7.16
CA THR A 582 9.96 10.56 8.25
C THR A 582 11.38 10.79 8.72
N GLY A 583 12.07 11.83 8.24
CA GLY A 583 13.46 12.14 8.58
C GLY A 583 14.21 12.74 7.41
N VAL A 584 15.53 12.91 7.57
CA VAL A 584 16.39 13.48 6.55
C VAL A 584 16.99 12.38 5.67
N PHE A 585 16.76 12.45 4.38
CA PHE A 585 17.46 11.62 3.39
C PHE A 585 18.81 12.22 3.03
N ARG A 586 19.81 11.39 2.90
CA ARG A 586 21.20 11.74 2.57
C ARG A 586 21.75 10.84 1.48
N GLU A 587 22.58 11.37 0.62
CA GLU A 587 23.31 10.55 -0.37
C GLU A 587 24.09 9.41 0.33
N GLY A 588 23.90 8.20 -0.17
CA GLY A 588 24.42 6.96 0.44
C GLY A 588 23.50 6.30 1.45
N ASP A 589 22.31 6.83 1.74
CA ASP A 589 21.35 6.18 2.65
C ASP A 589 20.73 4.93 2.06
N LYS A 590 20.53 3.94 2.92
CA LYS A 590 19.72 2.76 2.64
C LYS A 590 18.24 3.11 2.82
N VAL A 591 17.47 2.93 1.76
CA VAL A 591 16.05 3.25 1.71
C VAL A 591 15.22 2.06 1.23
N MET A 592 13.92 2.11 1.50
CA MET A 592 12.95 1.12 1.06
C MET A 592 11.74 1.82 0.45
N GLN A 593 11.27 1.32 -0.67
CA GLN A 593 9.97 1.68 -1.25
C GLN A 593 8.86 1.18 -0.32
N VAL A 594 7.91 2.04 0.04
CA VAL A 594 6.85 1.70 1.00
C VAL A 594 5.45 1.63 0.40
N LYS A 595 5.34 1.93 -0.90
CA LYS A 595 4.13 1.82 -1.71
C LYS A 595 4.46 1.14 -3.04
N ASN A 596 3.50 0.47 -3.67
CA ASN A 596 3.70 0.02 -5.04
C ASN A 596 3.56 1.21 -5.99
N ASN A 597 4.57 1.44 -6.83
CA ASN A 597 4.51 2.44 -7.90
C ASN A 597 4.77 1.75 -9.25
N TYR A 598 3.70 1.39 -9.94
CA TYR A 598 3.75 0.67 -11.22
C TYR A 598 4.18 1.53 -12.39
N LYS A 599 4.11 2.87 -12.26
CA LYS A 599 4.44 3.84 -13.31
C LYS A 599 5.86 4.37 -13.19
N LEU A 600 6.53 4.14 -12.06
CA LEU A 600 7.88 4.65 -11.84
C LEU A 600 8.86 3.96 -12.79
N GLU A 601 9.48 4.75 -13.65
CA GLU A 601 10.46 4.28 -14.60
C GLU A 601 11.78 3.97 -13.90
N TRP A 602 12.40 2.86 -14.28
CA TRP A 602 13.76 2.54 -13.88
C TRP A 602 14.59 2.16 -15.10
N LYS A 603 15.89 2.37 -14.99
CA LYS A 603 16.88 2.04 -16.03
C LYS A 603 18.10 1.38 -15.41
N ILE A 604 18.72 0.46 -16.14
CA ILE A 604 20.05 -0.07 -15.84
C ILE A 604 21.03 0.61 -16.79
N THR A 605 22.04 1.27 -16.22
CA THR A 605 23.03 2.02 -17.02
C THR A 605 24.37 1.31 -17.00
N ASN A 606 25.09 1.31 -18.14
CA ASN A 606 26.47 0.84 -18.20
C ASN A 606 27.45 1.88 -17.61
N ALA A 607 28.72 1.50 -17.48
CA ALA A 607 29.79 2.38 -16.96
C ALA A 607 30.00 3.70 -17.80
N LYS A 608 29.42 3.77 -18.99
CA LYS A 608 29.47 4.97 -19.87
C LYS A 608 28.16 5.79 -19.77
N GLY A 609 27.22 5.42 -18.93
CA GLY A 609 25.95 6.14 -18.74
C GLY A 609 24.85 5.84 -19.78
N PHE A 610 25.06 4.87 -20.68
CA PHE A 610 24.01 4.46 -21.62
C PHE A 610 23.07 3.44 -20.97
N SER A 611 21.76 3.59 -21.19
CA SER A 611 20.77 2.62 -20.78
C SER A 611 20.98 1.30 -21.52
N ILE A 612 21.03 0.19 -20.75
CA ILE A 612 21.09 -1.19 -21.24
C ILE A 612 19.71 -1.81 -21.22
N GLU A 613 18.96 -1.50 -20.16
CA GLU A 613 17.62 -2.04 -19.90
C GLU A 613 16.77 -0.96 -19.23
N GLU A 614 15.50 -0.92 -19.58
CA GLU A 614 14.52 0.01 -19.02
C GLU A 614 13.25 -0.76 -18.70
N GLY A 615 12.56 -0.33 -17.64
CA GLY A 615 11.31 -0.96 -17.24
C GLY A 615 10.47 -0.06 -16.36
N LEU A 616 9.32 -0.56 -15.98
CA LEU A 616 8.37 0.11 -15.11
C LEU A 616 8.15 -0.67 -13.81
N GLY A 617 7.93 0.07 -12.74
CA GLY A 617 7.49 -0.44 -11.44
C GLY A 617 8.63 -0.61 -10.44
N VAL A 618 8.43 0.02 -9.28
CA VAL A 618 9.17 -0.21 -8.03
C VAL A 618 8.13 -0.55 -6.96
N PHE A 619 8.38 -1.61 -6.21
CA PHE A 619 7.35 -2.22 -5.38
C PHE A 619 7.63 -2.07 -3.89
N ASN A 620 6.58 -2.12 -3.09
CA ASN A 620 6.68 -2.12 -1.64
C ASN A 620 7.62 -3.23 -1.15
N GLY A 621 8.62 -2.84 -0.37
CA GLY A 621 9.69 -3.72 0.12
C GLY A 621 10.96 -3.70 -0.71
N ASP A 622 10.98 -3.12 -1.92
CA ASP A 622 12.20 -2.96 -2.70
C ASP A 622 13.19 -2.06 -1.95
N MET A 623 14.42 -2.53 -1.78
CA MET A 623 15.46 -1.77 -1.10
C MET A 623 16.47 -1.20 -2.08
N GLY A 624 16.92 0.02 -1.77
CA GLY A 624 17.92 0.70 -2.59
C GLY A 624 18.83 1.60 -1.76
N ILE A 625 19.77 2.21 -2.47
CA ILE A 625 20.70 3.20 -1.91
C ILE A 625 20.51 4.50 -2.66
N ILE A 626 20.41 5.60 -1.95
CA ILE A 626 20.35 6.93 -2.55
C ILE A 626 21.70 7.23 -3.21
N LYS A 627 21.70 7.28 -4.53
CA LYS A 627 22.88 7.58 -5.35
C LYS A 627 23.18 9.07 -5.39
N GLN A 628 22.14 9.89 -5.57
CA GLN A 628 22.28 11.31 -5.76
C GLN A 628 21.02 12.07 -5.35
N ILE A 629 21.19 13.24 -4.78
CA ILE A 629 20.14 14.23 -4.50
C ILE A 629 20.39 15.47 -5.36
N ASN A 630 19.51 15.74 -6.31
CA ASN A 630 19.63 16.90 -7.19
C ASN A 630 18.62 17.98 -6.75
N THR A 631 19.10 19.02 -6.10
CA THR A 631 18.28 20.14 -5.60
C THR A 631 17.80 21.08 -6.70
N TYR A 632 18.43 21.07 -7.90
CA TYR A 632 18.01 21.91 -9.03
C TYR A 632 16.83 21.30 -9.79
N SER A 633 16.89 19.98 -10.04
CA SER A 633 15.80 19.26 -10.70
C SER A 633 14.77 18.71 -9.71
N GLU A 634 14.97 18.95 -8.41
CA GLU A 634 14.13 18.47 -7.31
C GLU A 634 13.87 16.95 -7.36
N ARG A 635 14.95 16.16 -7.57
CA ARG A 635 14.87 14.70 -7.70
C ARG A 635 15.89 13.98 -6.83
N ILE A 636 15.50 12.79 -6.38
CA ILE A 636 16.39 11.81 -5.75
C ILE A 636 16.53 10.61 -6.68
N THR A 637 17.77 10.21 -6.98
CA THR A 637 18.05 8.97 -7.71
C THR A 637 18.37 7.86 -6.70
N VAL A 638 17.62 6.77 -6.77
CA VAL A 638 17.80 5.57 -5.93
C VAL A 638 18.25 4.41 -6.83
N VAL A 639 19.28 3.69 -6.39
CA VAL A 639 19.74 2.45 -7.02
C VAL A 639 19.19 1.29 -6.22
N PHE A 640 18.29 0.54 -6.81
CA PHE A 640 17.71 -0.68 -6.26
C PHE A 640 18.55 -1.93 -6.63
N ASP A 641 18.12 -3.09 -6.17
CA ASP A 641 18.72 -4.37 -6.56
C ASP A 641 18.83 -4.48 -8.09
N GLU A 642 19.86 -5.20 -8.59
CA GLU A 642 20.18 -5.35 -10.01
C GLU A 642 20.63 -4.07 -10.72
N ASN A 643 21.06 -3.07 -9.95
CA ASN A 643 21.46 -1.74 -10.45
C ASN A 643 20.34 -0.99 -11.19
N ARG A 644 19.08 -1.24 -10.85
CA ARG A 644 17.93 -0.49 -11.37
C ARG A 644 17.93 0.91 -10.75
N GLU A 645 18.15 1.92 -11.55
CA GLU A 645 18.13 3.33 -11.14
C GLU A 645 16.76 3.93 -11.40
N ALA A 646 16.10 4.42 -10.35
CA ALA A 646 14.82 5.13 -10.44
C ALA A 646 14.96 6.55 -9.89
N GLU A 647 14.23 7.51 -10.49
CA GLU A 647 14.26 8.91 -10.10
C GLU A 647 12.92 9.32 -9.46
N TYR A 648 12.98 9.82 -8.23
CA TYR A 648 11.85 10.32 -7.47
C TYR A 648 11.81 11.83 -7.44
N PRO A 649 10.74 12.48 -7.87
CA PRO A 649 10.54 13.90 -7.61
C PRO A 649 10.36 14.12 -6.08
N PHE A 650 10.72 15.31 -5.59
CA PHE A 650 10.61 15.60 -4.16
C PHE A 650 9.17 15.52 -3.63
N SER A 651 8.17 15.67 -4.49
CA SER A 651 6.75 15.47 -4.15
C SER A 651 6.37 14.02 -3.81
N SER A 652 7.15 13.03 -4.30
CA SER A 652 6.89 11.60 -4.10
C SER A 652 7.82 10.95 -3.05
N LEU A 653 8.51 11.73 -2.23
CA LEU A 653 9.39 11.20 -1.19
C LEU A 653 8.66 10.48 -0.04
N ASP A 654 7.35 10.59 0.04
CA ASP A 654 6.51 9.80 0.96
C ASP A 654 6.41 8.32 0.56
N GLU A 655 6.88 7.97 -0.64
CA GLU A 655 7.03 6.58 -1.09
C GLU A 655 8.31 5.90 -0.57
N LEU A 656 9.25 6.67 -0.01
CA LEU A 656 10.52 6.17 0.50
C LEU A 656 10.62 6.32 2.03
N GLU A 657 11.22 5.33 2.68
CA GLU A 657 11.62 5.39 4.10
C GLU A 657 13.08 4.92 4.25
N LEU A 658 13.78 5.43 5.28
CA LEU A 658 15.08 4.88 5.67
C LEU A 658 14.91 3.41 6.08
N ALA A 659 15.86 2.55 5.70
CA ALA A 659 15.75 1.11 5.84
C ALA A 659 16.94 0.42 6.52
N TYR A 660 17.71 1.13 7.33
CA TYR A 660 18.71 0.50 8.21
C TYR A 660 18.05 -0.42 9.24
N ALA A 661 16.92 0.00 9.77
CA ALA A 661 16.01 -0.79 10.58
C ALA A 661 14.61 -0.79 9.96
N ILE A 662 13.93 -1.94 9.97
CA ILE A 662 12.55 -2.10 9.53
C ILE A 662 11.75 -2.92 10.54
N THR A 663 10.42 -2.91 10.43
CA THR A 663 9.62 -3.82 11.25
C THR A 663 9.75 -5.27 10.75
N ILE A 664 9.56 -6.22 11.65
CA ILE A 664 9.56 -7.64 11.29
C ILE A 664 8.48 -7.94 10.24
N HIS A 665 7.32 -7.27 10.30
CA HIS A 665 6.27 -7.40 9.27
C HIS A 665 6.76 -7.00 7.87
N LYS A 666 7.52 -5.89 7.76
CA LYS A 666 8.08 -5.43 6.47
C LYS A 666 9.23 -6.30 5.96
N SER A 667 9.75 -7.23 6.76
CA SER A 667 10.78 -8.18 6.33
C SER A 667 10.21 -9.46 5.73
N GLN A 668 8.89 -9.67 5.76
CA GLN A 668 8.26 -10.83 5.15
C GLN A 668 8.60 -10.93 3.66
N GLY A 669 8.77 -12.15 3.15
CA GLY A 669 9.20 -12.40 1.76
C GLY A 669 10.66 -12.04 1.46
N SER A 670 11.40 -11.45 2.42
CA SER A 670 12.81 -11.08 2.27
C SER A 670 13.69 -11.97 3.13
N GLU A 671 14.94 -12.17 2.70
CA GLU A 671 16.00 -12.82 3.50
C GLU A 671 17.25 -11.93 3.48
N TYR A 672 18.02 -12.00 4.55
CA TYR A 672 19.22 -11.18 4.73
C TYR A 672 20.41 -12.04 5.15
N PRO A 673 21.63 -11.71 4.73
CA PRO A 673 22.83 -12.42 5.19
C PRO A 673 22.93 -12.48 6.71
N ALA A 674 22.61 -11.38 7.40
CA ALA A 674 22.47 -11.37 8.85
C ALA A 674 21.30 -10.49 9.31
N VAL A 675 20.69 -10.92 10.42
CA VAL A 675 19.62 -10.21 11.11
C VAL A 675 20.03 -9.84 12.52
N VAL A 676 19.76 -8.62 12.93
CA VAL A 676 19.99 -8.13 14.30
C VAL A 676 18.66 -7.73 14.94
N LEU A 677 18.37 -8.29 16.13
CA LEU A 677 17.10 -8.13 16.83
C LEU A 677 17.30 -7.40 18.17
N PRO A 678 16.81 -6.16 18.35
CA PRO A 678 16.72 -5.52 19.67
C PRO A 678 15.48 -6.02 20.42
N LEU A 679 15.67 -6.85 21.45
CA LEU A 679 14.58 -7.45 22.23
C LEU A 679 14.75 -7.11 23.74
N LEU A 680 14.35 -5.91 24.15
CA LEU A 680 14.45 -5.46 25.53
C LEU A 680 13.09 -5.42 26.25
N SER A 681 12.10 -4.84 25.60
CA SER A 681 10.72 -4.73 26.05
C SER A 681 9.81 -4.41 24.87
N GLY A 682 8.53 -4.73 24.96
CA GLY A 682 7.54 -4.41 23.95
C GLY A 682 6.13 -4.77 24.38
N PRO A 683 5.09 -4.29 23.68
CA PRO A 683 3.71 -4.65 23.94
C PRO A 683 3.50 -6.16 23.75
N PRO A 684 2.84 -6.86 24.69
CA PRO A 684 2.64 -8.31 24.57
C PRO A 684 1.92 -8.74 23.29
N ILE A 685 1.01 -7.91 22.77
CA ILE A 685 0.28 -8.19 21.53
C ILE A 685 1.19 -8.26 20.30
N LEU A 686 2.30 -7.50 20.28
CA LEU A 686 3.29 -7.52 19.20
C LEU A 686 4.42 -8.52 19.46
N CYS A 687 4.73 -8.78 20.73
CA CYS A 687 5.86 -9.62 21.10
C CYS A 687 5.39 -11.06 21.36
N ASN A 688 5.06 -11.76 20.28
CA ASN A 688 4.57 -13.13 20.29
C ASN A 688 5.53 -14.10 19.60
N ARG A 689 5.23 -15.40 19.70
CA ARG A 689 6.02 -16.52 19.15
C ARG A 689 6.20 -16.38 17.64
N ASN A 690 5.14 -16.12 16.89
CA ASN A 690 5.18 -16.08 15.43
C ASN A 690 6.01 -14.89 14.92
N LEU A 691 6.00 -13.76 15.64
CA LEU A 691 6.84 -12.61 15.30
C LEU A 691 8.33 -12.97 15.49
N LEU A 692 8.70 -13.60 16.61
CA LEU A 692 10.07 -14.02 16.86
C LEU A 692 10.52 -15.08 15.84
N TYR A 693 9.68 -16.06 15.58
CA TYR A 693 9.91 -17.09 14.56
C TYR A 693 10.15 -16.47 13.18
N THR A 694 9.27 -15.57 12.75
CA THR A 694 9.40 -14.87 11.47
C THR A 694 10.71 -14.08 11.40
N ALA A 695 11.07 -13.35 12.45
CA ALA A 695 12.28 -12.54 12.49
C ALA A 695 13.56 -13.41 12.33
N ILE A 696 13.64 -14.53 13.05
CA ILE A 696 14.80 -15.41 13.01
C ILE A 696 14.93 -16.10 11.63
N THR A 697 13.79 -16.50 11.04
CA THR A 697 13.77 -17.15 9.72
C THR A 697 14.12 -16.24 8.56
N ARG A 698 14.28 -14.91 8.80
CA ARG A 698 14.78 -13.96 7.78
C ARG A 698 16.30 -14.00 7.61
N ALA A 699 17.03 -14.65 8.49
CA ALA A 699 18.49 -14.73 8.44
C ALA A 699 18.98 -15.95 7.66
N GLN A 700 19.92 -15.73 6.74
CA GLN A 700 20.56 -16.79 5.97
C GLN A 700 21.80 -17.37 6.68
N LYS A 701 22.68 -16.49 7.21
CA LYS A 701 24.00 -16.88 7.76
C LYS A 701 24.14 -16.59 9.25
N CYS A 702 23.49 -15.56 9.77
CA CYS A 702 23.70 -15.16 11.16
C CYS A 702 22.49 -14.44 11.76
N VAL A 703 22.12 -14.80 12.99
CA VAL A 703 21.20 -14.07 13.87
C VAL A 703 21.96 -13.54 15.07
N ALA A 704 21.76 -12.29 15.41
CA ALA A 704 22.28 -11.66 16.62
C ALA A 704 21.13 -10.97 17.39
N ILE A 705 20.85 -11.42 18.60
CA ILE A 705 19.85 -10.82 19.47
C ILE A 705 20.55 -9.97 20.52
N ALA A 706 20.16 -8.70 20.68
CA ALA A 706 20.64 -7.83 21.74
C ALA A 706 19.45 -7.40 22.62
N GLY A 707 19.43 -7.85 23.89
CA GLY A 707 18.31 -7.58 24.77
C GLY A 707 18.29 -8.43 26.03
N ARG A 708 17.11 -8.71 26.56
CA ARG A 708 16.91 -9.52 27.75
C ARG A 708 16.50 -10.95 27.37
N GLN A 709 17.13 -11.94 28.00
CA GLN A 709 16.75 -13.33 27.86
C GLN A 709 15.28 -13.57 28.24
N SER A 710 14.81 -12.95 29.32
CA SER A 710 13.41 -13.03 29.76
C SER A 710 12.42 -12.55 28.69
N MET A 711 12.82 -11.59 27.84
CA MET A 711 11.95 -11.12 26.74
C MET A 711 11.84 -12.17 25.64
N VAL A 712 12.95 -12.84 25.29
CA VAL A 712 12.95 -13.95 24.33
C VAL A 712 12.09 -15.11 24.83
N GLU A 713 12.26 -15.49 26.10
CA GLU A 713 11.46 -16.55 26.76
C GLU A 713 9.97 -16.18 26.79
N GLN A 714 9.65 -14.93 27.12
CA GLN A 714 8.28 -14.43 27.09
C GLN A 714 7.66 -14.54 25.69
N MET A 715 8.40 -14.16 24.65
CA MET A 715 7.91 -14.28 23.27
C MET A 715 7.67 -15.72 22.85
N ILE A 716 8.55 -16.66 23.25
CA ILE A 716 8.40 -18.09 22.96
C ILE A 716 7.10 -18.65 23.59
N HIS A 717 6.79 -18.25 24.83
CA HIS A 717 5.61 -18.72 25.53
C HIS A 717 4.34 -17.95 25.16
N ASN A 718 4.48 -16.79 24.52
CA ASN A 718 3.34 -15.97 24.10
C ASN A 718 2.74 -16.49 22.80
N GLU A 719 1.73 -17.34 22.91
CA GLU A 719 0.91 -17.87 21.80
C GLU A 719 -0.21 -16.93 21.36
N THR A 720 -0.30 -15.73 21.95
CA THR A 720 -1.35 -14.78 21.64
C THR A 720 -1.15 -14.30 20.20
N GLU A 721 -1.62 -15.11 19.26
CA GLU A 721 -1.89 -14.60 17.92
C GLU A 721 -3.03 -13.60 18.05
N GLN A 722 -2.92 -12.48 17.38
CA GLN A 722 -4.07 -11.63 17.18
C GLN A 722 -5.12 -12.47 16.46
N LYS A 723 -6.16 -12.94 17.21
CA LYS A 723 -7.22 -13.75 16.62
C LYS A 723 -7.79 -12.99 15.42
N ARG A 724 -7.61 -13.53 14.24
CA ARG A 724 -8.21 -12.98 13.04
C ARG A 724 -9.60 -13.58 12.87
N TYR A 725 -10.55 -12.72 12.71
CA TYR A 725 -11.91 -13.14 12.38
C TYR A 725 -11.99 -13.34 10.88
N SER A 726 -11.95 -14.60 10.42
CA SER A 726 -12.05 -15.03 9.03
C SER A 726 -13.04 -16.20 8.95
N GLY A 727 -13.93 -16.19 7.97
CA GLY A 727 -14.96 -17.21 7.78
C GLY A 727 -14.69 -18.16 6.62
N LEU A 728 -13.54 -18.03 5.92
CA LEU A 728 -13.19 -18.87 4.77
C LEU A 728 -13.15 -20.37 5.14
N ASN A 729 -12.58 -20.70 6.31
CA ASN A 729 -12.55 -22.07 6.81
C ASN A 729 -13.96 -22.67 6.93
N ASP A 730 -14.93 -21.90 7.45
CA ASP A 730 -16.31 -22.35 7.61
C ASP A 730 -17.03 -22.46 6.26
N CYS A 731 -16.77 -21.51 5.34
CA CYS A 731 -17.29 -21.59 3.97
C CYS A 731 -16.80 -22.84 3.22
N LEU A 732 -15.52 -23.21 3.41
CA LEU A 732 -14.94 -24.40 2.81
C LEU A 732 -15.55 -25.70 3.37
N LYS A 733 -15.79 -25.77 4.70
CA LYS A 733 -16.42 -26.93 5.33
C LYS A 733 -17.87 -27.13 4.95
N GLU A 734 -18.61 -26.04 4.75
CA GLU A 734 -20.04 -26.11 4.33
C GLU A 734 -20.19 -26.45 2.86
N GLY A 735 -19.18 -26.19 2.03
CA GLY A 735 -19.16 -26.51 0.60
C GLY A 735 -18.77 -27.96 0.29
N LEU A 736 -18.28 -28.71 1.29
CA LEU A 736 -17.98 -30.13 1.20
C LEU A 736 -19.25 -30.96 1.38
#